data_98030960eefb0bd06bc342e527a7f7aa
#
_entry.id   98030960eefb0bd06bc342e527a7f7aa
#
_cell.length_a   1.000
_cell.length_b   1.000
_cell.length_c   1.000
_cell.angle_alpha   90.00
_cell.angle_beta   90.00
_cell.angle_gamma   90.00
#
_symmetry.space_group_name_H-M   'P 1'
#
loop_
_entity.id
_entity.type
_entity.pdbx_description
1 polymer ?
#
loop_
_entity_poly.entity_id
_entity_poly.type
_entity_poly.pdbx_seq_one_letter_code
_entity_poly.pdbx_strand_id
1 'polypeptide(L)'
;MSEVRIAEKKVWVDQTPVKLLSGEVHYWRLDPHQWRNTLERVQEMGIKIVATYAAWDYHEIAPGQYDFTGETEPRRNLLAFLDLLTEMDFWIIFRPGPYIYSEWSNGGVTDEAVKYHRGSVEFQQLAEPYMRAVTNIVLPYLATNGGKVILWQADNEIDPWPHLYTEVLGLGTKPGPFQEFLIEHYQEDLDALNRAWRTTYSSFEEARAVSEIFRDDPVLVGRYNDFRAFGHWYVNQVATWAATRYREYGVDVPIIFNAYSGVSTQRWADLEAIGDLVGSDIYPSNEHLHRPGEQRHIIEALRYAHTFSKVPYVAEFEAGIWHDWIRDVGAFTPNHYRLICISALLGGAAGWNWYMLVNRDNWYQSPINEWGWTRPDLFNAFTEITRLFERLDPTTLEKVTDTAVTFSPAQRSSSRPGQEMLLSFHEADIDYAFFDLDGALTDKKFAFYAGGPWLSEREQRRLAEFIENGGHLICIGAAPSQDEHMLPLNLLDIQPYTGIMTGAPGKMNLKLFEHGTVESAWLQLYQHVPGEPLIVERLKSSAQPSEELALQFSLQIGQKYTIGYTEPRGAGRLTVIGLQPTPGLILALHHHYNVPVASRSNISGITTALYRRDGDYYLIATNDSVDPRGAEVHFGHGLLADGQWTVENLDTGAIRQITLQDGVGCFITLPRKDGAIFRLSPAQSS
;
A
#
# COMPACT_ATOMS: atom_id res chain seq x y z
N MET A 1 -34.12 -0.08 -13.17
CA MET A 1 -32.97 -0.58 -12.39
C MET A 1 -31.94 0.52 -12.39
N SER A 2 -31.48 0.89 -11.21
CA SER A 2 -30.39 1.89 -11.10
C SER A 2 -29.06 1.27 -11.51
N GLU A 3 -28.16 2.11 -12.04
CA GLU A 3 -26.78 1.69 -12.35
C GLU A 3 -25.87 2.01 -11.17
N VAL A 4 -25.02 1.06 -10.74
CA VAL A 4 -23.97 1.28 -9.75
C VAL A 4 -22.61 1.02 -10.39
N ARG A 5 -21.73 2.01 -10.40
CA ARG A 5 -20.41 1.91 -11.03
C ARG A 5 -19.34 2.66 -10.24
N ILE A 6 -18.09 2.28 -10.46
CA ILE A 6 -16.92 2.95 -9.89
C ILE A 6 -16.28 3.82 -10.98
N ALA A 7 -16.20 5.11 -10.73
CA ALA A 7 -15.53 6.07 -11.59
C ALA A 7 -15.10 7.31 -10.79
N GLU A 8 -14.06 8.03 -11.27
CA GLU A 8 -13.60 9.28 -10.66
C GLU A 8 -13.29 9.15 -9.16
N LYS A 9 -12.72 8.02 -8.76
CA LYS A 9 -12.44 7.64 -7.36
C LYS A 9 -13.67 7.63 -6.43
N LYS A 10 -14.87 7.37 -6.98
CA LYS A 10 -16.16 7.34 -6.26
C LYS A 10 -17.00 6.15 -6.72
N VAL A 11 -17.99 5.80 -5.91
CA VAL A 11 -19.12 4.99 -6.36
C VAL A 11 -20.21 5.93 -6.88
N TRP A 12 -20.76 5.62 -8.03
CA TRP A 12 -21.89 6.33 -8.61
C TRP A 12 -23.13 5.45 -8.57
N VAL A 13 -24.21 5.97 -7.99
CA VAL A 13 -25.54 5.38 -8.06
C VAL A 13 -26.36 6.28 -8.99
N ASP A 14 -26.60 5.82 -10.22
CA ASP A 14 -27.09 6.64 -11.33
C ASP A 14 -26.22 7.89 -11.53
N GLN A 15 -26.73 9.08 -11.21
CA GLN A 15 -26.01 10.36 -11.28
C GLN A 15 -25.54 10.86 -9.91
N THR A 16 -25.73 10.08 -8.84
CA THR A 16 -25.35 10.49 -7.49
C THR A 16 -23.96 9.94 -7.14
N PRO A 17 -22.97 10.83 -6.93
CA PRO A 17 -21.65 10.40 -6.48
C PRO A 17 -21.64 10.10 -4.98
N VAL A 18 -21.05 8.98 -4.60
CA VAL A 18 -20.87 8.54 -3.21
C VAL A 18 -19.39 8.41 -2.93
N LYS A 19 -18.87 9.27 -2.04
CA LYS A 19 -17.48 9.20 -1.58
C LYS A 19 -17.35 8.07 -0.57
N LEU A 20 -16.31 7.25 -0.68
CA LEU A 20 -16.12 6.08 0.17
C LEU A 20 -15.52 6.46 1.54
N LEU A 21 -16.33 7.08 2.40
CA LEU A 21 -16.04 7.28 3.83
C LEU A 21 -17.11 6.55 4.63
N SER A 22 -16.73 5.41 5.22
CA SER A 22 -17.63 4.48 5.89
C SER A 22 -17.16 4.09 7.29
N GLY A 23 -18.00 3.40 8.02
CA GLY A 23 -17.65 2.81 9.31
C GLY A 23 -18.31 1.46 9.52
N GLU A 24 -17.54 0.55 10.10
CA GLU A 24 -17.97 -0.82 10.37
C GLU A 24 -18.84 -0.91 11.61
N VAL A 25 -20.01 -1.55 11.48
CA VAL A 25 -20.97 -1.83 12.56
C VAL A 25 -21.45 -3.27 12.43
N HIS A 26 -21.07 -4.13 13.36
CA HIS A 26 -21.46 -5.53 13.37
C HIS A 26 -22.77 -5.73 14.14
N TYR A 27 -23.92 -5.71 13.45
CA TYR A 27 -25.27 -5.84 14.05
C TYR A 27 -25.41 -7.08 14.95
N TRP A 28 -24.85 -8.18 14.51
CA TRP A 28 -24.93 -9.48 15.20
C TRP A 28 -24.14 -9.57 16.52
N ARG A 29 -23.28 -8.59 16.80
CA ARG A 29 -22.54 -8.45 18.07
C ARG A 29 -23.13 -7.40 18.99
N LEU A 30 -24.17 -6.68 18.54
CA LEU A 30 -24.84 -5.62 19.29
C LEU A 30 -26.24 -6.07 19.71
N ASP A 31 -26.74 -5.54 20.83
CA ASP A 31 -28.15 -5.69 21.19
C ASP A 31 -29.05 -4.97 20.16
N PRO A 32 -30.02 -5.63 19.53
CA PRO A 32 -30.94 -5.01 18.56
C PRO A 32 -31.62 -3.74 19.07
N HIS A 33 -31.88 -3.63 20.37
CA HIS A 33 -32.45 -2.42 20.97
C HIS A 33 -31.49 -1.23 20.95
N GLN A 34 -30.19 -1.45 20.75
CA GLN A 34 -29.19 -0.40 20.67
C GLN A 34 -28.81 0.00 19.23
N TRP A 35 -29.23 -0.75 18.21
CA TRP A 35 -28.84 -0.49 16.81
C TRP A 35 -29.16 0.95 16.41
N ARG A 36 -30.40 1.42 16.64
CA ARG A 36 -30.81 2.79 16.27
C ARG A 36 -29.97 3.84 16.99
N ASN A 37 -29.84 3.75 18.31
CA ASN A 37 -29.07 4.69 19.11
C ASN A 37 -27.60 4.75 18.64
N THR A 38 -26.99 3.59 18.33
CA THR A 38 -25.62 3.49 17.81
C THR A 38 -25.50 4.13 16.43
N LEU A 39 -26.44 3.84 15.52
CA LEU A 39 -26.45 4.39 14.17
C LEU A 39 -26.70 5.91 14.14
N GLU A 40 -27.50 6.44 15.09
CA GLU A 40 -27.66 7.89 15.28
C GLU A 40 -26.31 8.57 15.59
N ARG A 41 -25.46 7.94 16.42
CA ARG A 41 -24.11 8.47 16.71
C ARG A 41 -23.23 8.42 15.46
N VAL A 42 -23.31 7.35 14.65
CA VAL A 42 -22.60 7.25 13.37
C VAL A 42 -23.04 8.39 12.43
N GLN A 43 -24.33 8.67 12.35
CA GLN A 43 -24.89 9.74 11.52
C GLN A 43 -24.48 11.14 12.01
N GLU A 44 -24.48 11.37 13.34
CA GLU A 44 -24.00 12.63 13.95
C GLU A 44 -22.52 12.92 13.65
N MET A 45 -21.72 11.87 13.48
CA MET A 45 -20.31 11.98 13.07
C MET A 45 -20.17 12.41 11.59
N GLY A 46 -21.25 12.36 10.81
CA GLY A 46 -21.28 12.70 9.39
C GLY A 46 -21.02 11.54 8.45
N ILE A 47 -20.89 10.30 8.97
CA ILE A 47 -20.72 9.09 8.17
C ILE A 47 -22.05 8.74 7.51
N LYS A 48 -22.00 8.44 6.19
CA LYS A 48 -23.19 8.14 5.37
C LYS A 48 -23.20 6.71 4.84
N ILE A 49 -22.16 5.95 5.10
CA ILE A 49 -22.01 4.57 4.64
C ILE A 49 -21.69 3.70 5.84
N VAL A 50 -22.47 2.64 6.03
CA VAL A 50 -22.21 1.60 7.04
C VAL A 50 -21.72 0.36 6.33
N ALA A 51 -20.60 -0.20 6.80
CA ALA A 51 -20.13 -1.51 6.42
C ALA A 51 -20.52 -2.53 7.49
N THR A 52 -20.86 -3.76 7.08
CA THR A 52 -21.18 -4.83 8.02
C THR A 52 -20.90 -6.20 7.45
N TYR A 53 -20.32 -7.08 8.28
CA TYR A 53 -20.22 -8.51 8.00
C TYR A 53 -21.52 -9.25 8.29
N ALA A 54 -21.69 -10.41 7.63
CA ALA A 54 -22.61 -11.46 8.04
C ALA A 54 -21.82 -12.77 8.20
N ALA A 55 -21.76 -13.31 9.40
CA ALA A 55 -20.99 -14.51 9.70
C ALA A 55 -21.78 -15.77 9.35
N TRP A 56 -21.21 -16.67 8.53
CA TRP A 56 -21.86 -17.90 8.09
C TRP A 56 -22.21 -18.81 9.26
N ASP A 57 -21.24 -19.15 10.11
CA ASP A 57 -21.44 -20.04 11.27
C ASP A 57 -22.47 -19.49 12.28
N TYR A 58 -22.59 -18.17 12.38
CA TYR A 58 -23.56 -17.53 13.25
C TYR A 58 -24.99 -17.64 12.74
N HIS A 59 -25.19 -17.55 11.41
CA HIS A 59 -26.49 -17.62 10.78
C HIS A 59 -26.96 -19.06 10.48
N GLU A 60 -26.04 -20.00 10.31
CA GLU A 60 -26.36 -21.41 10.11
C GLU A 60 -26.71 -22.07 11.45
N ILE A 61 -28.01 -22.28 11.70
CA ILE A 61 -28.50 -22.87 12.94
C ILE A 61 -28.45 -24.41 12.94
N ALA A 62 -28.40 -25.00 11.75
CA ALA A 62 -28.16 -26.41 11.48
C ALA A 62 -27.69 -26.53 10.03
N PRO A 63 -26.98 -27.60 9.61
CA PRO A 63 -26.48 -27.75 8.26
C PRO A 63 -27.53 -27.42 7.18
N GLY A 64 -27.27 -26.34 6.40
CA GLY A 64 -28.15 -25.83 5.36
C GLY A 64 -29.39 -25.11 5.84
N GLN A 65 -29.55 -24.84 7.13
CA GLN A 65 -30.66 -24.09 7.71
C GLN A 65 -30.17 -22.78 8.29
N TYR A 66 -30.70 -21.67 7.79
CA TYR A 66 -30.22 -20.34 8.13
C TYR A 66 -31.32 -19.49 8.79
N ASP A 67 -30.94 -18.72 9.81
CA ASP A 67 -31.78 -17.70 10.41
C ASP A 67 -31.24 -16.31 10.09
N PHE A 68 -31.93 -15.55 9.26
CA PHE A 68 -31.67 -14.15 8.95
C PHE A 68 -32.77 -13.22 9.44
N THR A 69 -33.76 -13.76 10.15
CA THR A 69 -34.96 -13.05 10.65
C THR A 69 -34.96 -12.86 12.16
N GLY A 70 -34.03 -13.51 12.87
CA GLY A 70 -33.94 -13.42 14.32
C GLY A 70 -34.93 -14.30 15.09
N GLU A 71 -35.47 -15.32 14.45
CA GLU A 71 -36.44 -16.26 15.10
C GLU A 71 -35.78 -17.08 16.21
N THR A 72 -34.50 -17.45 16.03
CA THR A 72 -33.75 -18.26 17.00
C THR A 72 -32.93 -17.42 17.97
N GLU A 73 -32.44 -16.26 17.52
CA GLU A 73 -31.68 -15.30 18.30
C GLU A 73 -31.90 -13.90 17.70
N PRO A 74 -32.38 -12.90 18.44
CA PRO A 74 -32.70 -11.57 17.90
C PRO A 74 -31.57 -10.89 17.14
N ARG A 75 -30.30 -11.13 17.49
CA ARG A 75 -29.13 -10.58 16.82
C ARG A 75 -28.92 -11.18 15.43
N ARG A 76 -29.55 -12.30 15.06
CA ARG A 76 -29.51 -12.87 13.72
C ARG A 76 -30.41 -12.13 12.73
N ASN A 77 -31.17 -11.13 13.17
CA ASN A 77 -32.12 -10.41 12.31
C ASN A 77 -31.42 -9.44 11.37
N LEU A 78 -30.75 -9.99 10.35
CA LEU A 78 -30.10 -9.23 9.28
C LEU A 78 -31.09 -8.33 8.54
N LEU A 79 -32.30 -8.84 8.27
CA LEU A 79 -33.35 -8.09 7.55
C LEU A 79 -33.70 -6.80 8.30
N ALA A 80 -34.01 -6.91 9.62
CA ALA A 80 -34.35 -5.72 10.41
C ALA A 80 -33.20 -4.71 10.49
N PHE A 81 -31.94 -5.16 10.47
CA PHE A 81 -30.82 -4.25 10.44
C PHE A 81 -30.68 -3.53 9.09
N LEU A 82 -30.86 -4.24 7.97
CA LEU A 82 -30.84 -3.64 6.63
C LEU A 82 -32.02 -2.67 6.42
N ASP A 83 -33.20 -3.02 6.92
CA ASP A 83 -34.38 -2.14 6.94
C ASP A 83 -34.08 -0.85 7.71
N LEU A 84 -33.47 -0.95 8.90
CA LEU A 84 -33.10 0.18 9.73
C LEU A 84 -32.07 1.08 9.04
N LEU A 85 -31.04 0.51 8.41
CA LEU A 85 -30.07 1.27 7.63
C LEU A 85 -30.73 2.01 6.46
N THR A 86 -31.67 1.36 5.79
CA THR A 86 -32.44 1.96 4.68
C THR A 86 -33.34 3.09 5.18
N GLU A 87 -34.05 2.90 6.29
CA GLU A 87 -34.88 3.92 6.95
C GLU A 87 -34.07 5.16 7.34
N MET A 88 -32.86 4.95 7.84
CA MET A 88 -31.96 6.02 8.27
C MET A 88 -31.13 6.62 7.11
N ASP A 89 -31.40 6.23 5.88
CA ASP A 89 -30.76 6.71 4.63
C ASP A 89 -29.24 6.49 4.55
N PHE A 90 -28.74 5.39 5.14
CA PHE A 90 -27.37 4.96 4.96
C PHE A 90 -27.18 4.17 3.67
N TRP A 91 -26.08 4.42 2.95
CA TRP A 91 -25.52 3.48 2.00
C TRP A 91 -24.85 2.32 2.73
N ILE A 92 -24.75 1.16 2.07
CA ILE A 92 -24.29 -0.08 2.72
C ILE A 92 -23.14 -0.70 1.90
N ILE A 93 -22.06 -1.06 2.60
CA ILE A 93 -21.05 -2.01 2.12
C ILE A 93 -21.34 -3.33 2.81
N PHE A 94 -21.80 -4.32 2.03
CA PHE A 94 -22.17 -5.61 2.59
C PHE A 94 -21.04 -6.64 2.41
N ARG A 95 -20.69 -7.33 3.49
CA ARG A 95 -19.51 -8.19 3.59
C ARG A 95 -19.92 -9.61 4.06
N PRO A 96 -20.52 -10.47 3.19
CA PRO A 96 -21.05 -11.78 3.60
C PRO A 96 -20.01 -12.88 3.76
N GLY A 97 -18.78 -12.67 3.40
CA GLY A 97 -17.76 -13.71 3.40
C GLY A 97 -17.74 -14.53 2.09
N PRO A 98 -17.61 -15.88 2.15
CA PRO A 98 -17.94 -16.83 3.24
C PRO A 98 -16.98 -16.81 4.44
N TYR A 99 -15.69 -16.53 4.26
CA TYR A 99 -14.75 -16.30 5.33
C TYR A 99 -14.68 -14.81 5.65
N ILE A 100 -14.82 -14.43 6.93
CA ILE A 100 -14.86 -13.03 7.35
C ILE A 100 -13.71 -12.64 8.29
N TYR A 101 -12.99 -13.61 8.85
CA TYR A 101 -12.08 -13.45 9.98
C TYR A 101 -12.75 -12.72 11.15
N SER A 102 -12.76 -11.40 11.12
CA SER A 102 -13.52 -10.52 12.06
C SER A 102 -13.30 -10.86 13.52
N GLU A 103 -12.14 -11.42 13.90
CA GLU A 103 -11.79 -11.93 15.22
C GLU A 103 -12.93 -12.78 15.81
N TRP A 104 -13.49 -13.65 14.97
CA TRP A 104 -14.56 -14.59 15.28
C TRP A 104 -14.09 -16.04 15.14
N SER A 105 -14.75 -16.95 15.84
CA SER A 105 -14.43 -18.38 15.81
C SER A 105 -14.36 -18.90 14.37
N ASN A 106 -13.32 -19.65 14.04
CA ASN A 106 -13.10 -20.23 12.72
C ASN A 106 -13.10 -19.20 11.55
N GLY A 107 -12.97 -17.88 11.84
CA GLY A 107 -13.12 -16.84 10.81
C GLY A 107 -14.54 -16.75 10.26
N GLY A 108 -15.55 -17.17 11.02
CA GLY A 108 -16.96 -17.10 10.65
C GLY A 108 -17.46 -18.27 9.78
N VAL A 109 -16.62 -19.27 9.50
CA VAL A 109 -17.03 -20.49 8.77
C VAL A 109 -17.39 -21.60 9.75
N THR A 110 -18.14 -22.59 9.30
CA THR A 110 -18.58 -23.70 10.15
C THR A 110 -17.41 -24.63 10.55
N ASP A 111 -17.58 -25.40 11.65
CA ASP A 111 -16.59 -26.38 12.12
C ASP A 111 -16.27 -27.46 11.07
N GLU A 112 -17.16 -27.71 10.12
CA GLU A 112 -16.92 -28.63 9.01
C GLU A 112 -16.06 -27.96 7.93
N ALA A 113 -16.39 -26.73 7.55
CA ALA A 113 -15.73 -26.03 6.46
C ALA A 113 -14.29 -25.60 6.82
N VAL A 114 -14.01 -25.23 8.08
CA VAL A 114 -12.66 -24.80 8.52
C VAL A 114 -11.58 -25.87 8.36
N LYS A 115 -11.96 -27.14 8.17
CA LYS A 115 -11.03 -28.24 7.92
C LYS A 115 -10.37 -28.16 6.55
N TYR A 116 -10.92 -27.39 5.64
CA TYR A 116 -10.51 -27.30 4.25
C TYR A 116 -10.01 -25.90 3.91
N HIS A 117 -9.00 -25.79 3.08
CA HIS A 117 -8.55 -24.49 2.58
C HIS A 117 -9.56 -23.90 1.57
N ARG A 118 -9.64 -22.57 1.50
CA ARG A 118 -10.67 -21.85 0.71
C ARG A 118 -10.69 -22.21 -0.80
N GLY A 119 -9.53 -22.59 -1.37
CA GLY A 119 -9.44 -23.02 -2.77
C GLY A 119 -9.83 -24.47 -3.02
N SER A 120 -10.13 -25.28 -1.97
CA SER A 120 -10.53 -26.67 -2.14
C SER A 120 -11.97 -26.82 -2.60
N VAL A 121 -12.25 -27.88 -3.34
CA VAL A 121 -13.60 -28.23 -3.81
C VAL A 121 -14.53 -28.48 -2.62
N GLU A 122 -14.03 -29.10 -1.56
CA GLU A 122 -14.78 -29.40 -0.36
C GLU A 122 -15.24 -28.13 0.37
N PHE A 123 -14.34 -27.15 0.54
CA PHE A 123 -14.70 -25.86 1.12
C PHE A 123 -15.77 -25.16 0.28
N GLN A 124 -15.56 -25.12 -1.02
CA GLN A 124 -16.45 -24.44 -1.96
C GLN A 124 -17.86 -25.07 -1.95
N GLN A 125 -17.95 -26.39 -1.95
CA GLN A 125 -19.24 -27.11 -1.88
C GLN A 125 -19.99 -26.86 -0.57
N LEU A 126 -19.27 -26.70 0.55
CA LEU A 126 -19.88 -26.36 1.85
C LEU A 126 -20.32 -24.89 1.92
N ALA A 127 -19.56 -23.97 1.32
CA ALA A 127 -19.81 -22.53 1.38
C ALA A 127 -20.95 -22.06 0.44
N GLU A 128 -21.06 -22.66 -0.75
CA GLU A 128 -22.02 -22.21 -1.78
C GLU A 128 -23.50 -22.16 -1.31
N PRO A 129 -24.04 -23.11 -0.52
CA PRO A 129 -25.39 -23.02 0.02
C PRO A 129 -25.62 -21.76 0.86
N TYR A 130 -24.67 -21.42 1.74
CA TYR A 130 -24.72 -20.19 2.53
C TYR A 130 -24.63 -18.95 1.64
N MET A 131 -23.64 -18.89 0.74
CA MET A 131 -23.46 -17.77 -0.18
C MET A 131 -24.75 -17.50 -0.97
N ARG A 132 -25.41 -18.54 -1.46
CA ARG A 132 -26.70 -18.43 -2.15
C ARG A 132 -27.81 -17.95 -1.23
N ALA A 133 -27.91 -18.48 0.00
CA ALA A 133 -28.93 -18.12 0.94
C ALA A 133 -28.85 -16.65 1.37
N VAL A 134 -27.65 -16.19 1.77
CA VAL A 134 -27.44 -14.79 2.19
C VAL A 134 -27.63 -13.83 1.02
N THR A 135 -27.19 -14.21 -0.18
CA THR A 135 -27.40 -13.38 -1.38
C THR A 135 -28.89 -13.19 -1.65
N ASN A 136 -29.67 -14.27 -1.68
CA ASN A 136 -31.12 -14.20 -1.95
C ASN A 136 -31.85 -13.24 -0.99
N ILE A 137 -31.44 -13.22 0.29
CA ILE A 137 -31.99 -12.31 1.31
C ILE A 137 -31.64 -10.86 1.03
N VAL A 138 -30.43 -10.60 0.52
CA VAL A 138 -29.90 -9.23 0.36
C VAL A 138 -30.20 -8.65 -1.04
N LEU A 139 -30.52 -9.47 -2.05
CA LEU A 139 -30.85 -8.98 -3.41
C LEU A 139 -31.84 -7.80 -3.44
N PRO A 140 -32.93 -7.77 -2.65
CA PRO A 140 -33.86 -6.63 -2.64
C PRO A 140 -33.22 -5.32 -2.14
N TYR A 141 -32.14 -5.41 -1.38
CA TYR A 141 -31.43 -4.27 -0.80
C TYR A 141 -30.31 -3.73 -1.69
N LEU A 142 -29.99 -4.39 -2.82
CA LEU A 142 -29.01 -3.86 -3.77
C LEU A 142 -29.50 -2.52 -4.35
N ALA A 143 -28.60 -1.57 -4.49
CA ALA A 143 -28.95 -0.25 -5.04
C ALA A 143 -29.48 -0.34 -6.49
N THR A 144 -29.04 -1.33 -7.25
CA THR A 144 -29.59 -1.67 -8.58
C THR A 144 -31.04 -2.08 -8.53
N ASN A 145 -31.53 -2.61 -7.41
CA ASN A 145 -32.92 -2.98 -7.16
C ASN A 145 -33.69 -1.92 -6.35
N GLY A 146 -33.11 -0.72 -6.17
CA GLY A 146 -33.72 0.39 -5.42
C GLY A 146 -33.44 0.37 -3.90
N GLY A 147 -32.58 -0.54 -3.43
CA GLY A 147 -32.09 -0.57 -2.05
C GLY A 147 -30.88 0.33 -1.81
N LYS A 148 -30.07 0.00 -0.81
CA LYS A 148 -28.96 0.84 -0.34
C LYS A 148 -27.59 0.15 -0.38
N VAL A 149 -27.49 -1.14 -0.72
CA VAL A 149 -26.21 -1.84 -0.87
C VAL A 149 -25.54 -1.39 -2.16
N ILE A 150 -24.40 -0.69 -2.03
CA ILE A 150 -23.64 -0.12 -3.17
C ILE A 150 -22.37 -0.87 -3.47
N LEU A 151 -21.83 -1.64 -2.52
CA LEU A 151 -20.64 -2.47 -2.67
C LEU A 151 -20.85 -3.81 -1.98
N TRP A 152 -20.27 -4.85 -2.58
CA TRP A 152 -20.31 -6.23 -2.08
C TRP A 152 -18.89 -6.74 -1.89
N GLN A 153 -18.46 -7.01 -0.65
CA GLN A 153 -17.15 -7.62 -0.43
C GLN A 153 -17.25 -9.13 -0.51
N ALA A 154 -16.50 -9.73 -1.44
CA ALA A 154 -16.42 -11.17 -1.60
C ALA A 154 -15.23 -11.73 -0.82
N ASP A 155 -15.51 -12.58 0.18
CA ASP A 155 -14.52 -13.13 1.10
C ASP A 155 -13.78 -12.03 1.91
N ASN A 156 -12.76 -12.40 2.67
CA ASN A 156 -11.96 -11.47 3.46
C ASN A 156 -10.48 -11.88 3.45
N GLU A 157 -9.58 -10.93 3.19
CA GLU A 157 -8.13 -11.10 3.28
C GLU A 157 -7.68 -12.48 2.75
N ILE A 158 -7.91 -12.72 1.47
CA ILE A 158 -7.59 -14.02 0.86
C ILE A 158 -6.08 -14.25 0.90
N ASP A 159 -5.67 -15.29 1.60
CA ASP A 159 -4.27 -15.68 1.76
C ASP A 159 -4.15 -17.21 1.79
N PRO A 160 -3.12 -17.83 1.21
CA PRO A 160 -2.90 -19.26 1.29
C PRO A 160 -2.55 -19.79 2.70
N TRP A 161 -2.23 -18.97 3.69
CA TRP A 161 -1.88 -19.32 5.08
C TRP A 161 -1.07 -20.62 5.20
N PRO A 162 0.16 -20.65 4.71
CA PRO A 162 0.90 -21.90 4.55
C PRO A 162 1.13 -22.66 5.87
N HIS A 163 1.17 -21.98 7.01
CA HIS A 163 1.38 -22.62 8.31
C HIS A 163 0.20 -23.49 8.77
N LEU A 164 -1.04 -23.19 8.32
CA LEU A 164 -2.23 -23.99 8.65
C LEU A 164 -2.45 -25.14 7.67
N TYR A 165 -2.15 -24.95 6.40
CA TYR A 165 -2.49 -25.87 5.32
C TYR A 165 -1.26 -26.41 4.57
N THR A 166 -0.08 -26.33 5.15
CA THR A 166 1.20 -26.70 4.50
C THR A 166 1.13 -28.04 3.76
N GLU A 167 0.60 -29.09 4.39
CA GLU A 167 0.54 -30.42 3.76
C GLU A 167 -0.50 -30.51 2.63
N VAL A 168 -1.67 -29.89 2.81
CA VAL A 168 -2.76 -29.97 1.81
C VAL A 168 -2.54 -29.02 0.64
N LEU A 169 -1.77 -27.96 0.83
CA LEU A 169 -1.39 -27.06 -0.26
C LEU A 169 -0.20 -27.55 -1.10
N GLY A 170 0.41 -28.69 -0.73
CA GLY A 170 1.58 -29.22 -1.44
C GLY A 170 2.90 -28.55 -1.05
N LEU A 171 2.92 -27.77 0.04
CA LEU A 171 4.11 -27.07 0.54
C LEU A 171 4.98 -27.95 1.46
N GLY A 172 4.42 -29.04 1.99
CA GLY A 172 5.09 -30.00 2.84
C GLY A 172 5.58 -31.24 2.08
N THR A 173 5.22 -32.43 2.58
CA THR A 173 5.71 -33.71 2.06
C THR A 173 4.84 -34.30 0.95
N LYS A 174 3.56 -33.93 0.88
CA LYS A 174 2.59 -34.44 -0.10
C LYS A 174 2.40 -33.46 -1.26
N PRO A 175 2.10 -33.94 -2.47
CA PRO A 175 1.66 -33.07 -3.56
C PRO A 175 0.31 -32.41 -3.26
N GLY A 176 0.08 -31.24 -3.87
CA GLY A 176 -1.16 -30.48 -3.75
C GLY A 176 -1.20 -29.30 -4.72
N PRO A 177 -2.01 -28.28 -4.48
CA PRO A 177 -2.16 -27.13 -5.36
C PRO A 177 -0.86 -26.44 -5.78
N PHE A 178 0.19 -26.50 -4.96
CA PHE A 178 1.50 -25.95 -5.34
C PHE A 178 2.10 -26.67 -6.55
N GLN A 179 1.98 -27.98 -6.63
CA GLN A 179 2.44 -28.75 -7.78
C GLN A 179 1.57 -28.53 -9.01
N GLU A 180 0.26 -28.34 -8.84
CA GLU A 180 -0.65 -27.95 -9.93
C GLU A 180 -0.26 -26.58 -10.50
N PHE A 181 0.02 -25.59 -9.64
CA PHE A 181 0.57 -24.32 -10.05
C PHE A 181 1.89 -24.47 -10.82
N LEU A 182 2.83 -25.30 -10.36
CA LEU A 182 4.11 -25.48 -11.05
C LEU A 182 3.92 -26.10 -12.43
N ILE A 183 3.01 -27.06 -12.59
CA ILE A 183 2.66 -27.66 -13.89
C ILE A 183 2.15 -26.57 -14.84
N GLU A 184 1.23 -25.71 -14.40
CA GLU A 184 0.70 -24.62 -15.19
C GLU A 184 1.79 -23.57 -15.49
N HIS A 185 2.54 -23.15 -14.47
CA HIS A 185 3.56 -22.10 -14.55
C HIS A 185 4.69 -22.46 -15.53
N TYR A 186 5.13 -23.71 -15.50
CA TYR A 186 6.16 -24.24 -16.40
C TYR A 186 5.58 -24.90 -17.67
N GLN A 187 4.27 -24.77 -17.93
CA GLN A 187 3.61 -25.30 -19.13
C GLN A 187 3.88 -26.81 -19.35
N GLU A 188 3.84 -27.59 -18.29
CA GLU A 188 4.15 -29.03 -18.26
C GLU A 188 5.63 -29.39 -18.60
N ASP A 189 6.51 -28.39 -18.77
CA ASP A 189 7.95 -28.61 -19.05
C ASP A 189 8.74 -28.82 -17.75
N LEU A 190 8.89 -30.07 -17.32
CA LEU A 190 9.68 -30.46 -16.16
C LEU A 190 11.17 -30.11 -16.29
N ASP A 191 11.69 -30.10 -17.51
CA ASP A 191 13.08 -29.71 -17.76
C ASP A 191 13.29 -28.23 -17.55
N ALA A 192 12.27 -27.38 -17.85
CA ALA A 192 12.29 -25.95 -17.53
C ALA A 192 12.34 -25.74 -16.01
N LEU A 193 11.49 -26.41 -15.22
CA LEU A 193 11.55 -26.37 -13.76
C LEU A 193 12.93 -26.80 -13.25
N ASN A 194 13.45 -27.93 -13.74
CA ASN A 194 14.74 -28.46 -13.33
C ASN A 194 15.90 -27.49 -13.65
N ARG A 195 15.85 -26.81 -14.80
CA ARG A 195 16.83 -25.74 -15.13
C ARG A 195 16.71 -24.56 -14.19
N ALA A 196 15.49 -24.06 -13.96
CA ALA A 196 15.22 -22.91 -13.09
C ALA A 196 15.68 -23.16 -11.65
N TRP A 197 15.36 -24.33 -11.11
CA TRP A 197 15.67 -24.70 -9.73
C TRP A 197 17.02 -25.40 -9.54
N ARG A 198 17.73 -25.69 -10.65
CA ARG A 198 18.99 -26.45 -10.66
C ARG A 198 18.85 -27.82 -9.96
N THR A 199 17.77 -28.52 -10.31
CA THR A 199 17.39 -29.82 -9.76
C THR A 199 17.35 -30.88 -10.85
N THR A 200 17.04 -32.12 -10.46
CA THR A 200 16.91 -33.29 -11.37
C THR A 200 15.69 -34.11 -10.99
N TYR A 201 14.57 -33.43 -10.74
CA TYR A 201 13.32 -34.13 -10.43
C TYR A 201 12.84 -34.96 -11.60
N SER A 202 12.21 -36.10 -11.29
CA SER A 202 11.60 -36.99 -12.28
C SER A 202 10.11 -36.71 -12.52
N SER A 203 9.49 -35.92 -11.62
CA SER A 203 8.12 -35.42 -11.75
C SER A 203 7.93 -34.10 -10.98
N PHE A 204 6.88 -33.34 -11.32
CA PHE A 204 6.48 -32.16 -10.55
C PHE A 204 6.08 -32.49 -9.11
N GLU A 205 5.61 -33.72 -8.85
CA GLU A 205 5.22 -34.16 -7.51
C GLU A 205 6.38 -34.18 -6.52
N GLU A 206 7.63 -34.25 -7.01
CA GLU A 206 8.84 -34.18 -6.16
C GLU A 206 9.23 -32.76 -5.76
N ALA A 207 8.73 -31.75 -6.45
CA ALA A 207 9.06 -30.36 -6.17
C ALA A 207 8.52 -29.91 -4.82
N ARG A 208 9.35 -29.20 -4.04
CA ARG A 208 8.98 -28.68 -2.72
C ARG A 208 9.25 -27.18 -2.64
N ALA A 209 8.31 -26.46 -2.06
CA ALA A 209 8.45 -25.03 -1.85
C ALA A 209 9.62 -24.67 -0.93
N VAL A 210 10.12 -23.47 -1.10
CA VAL A 210 10.99 -22.77 -0.14
C VAL A 210 10.21 -21.56 0.35
N SER A 211 9.69 -21.66 1.58
CA SER A 211 8.83 -20.62 2.18
C SER A 211 9.63 -19.53 2.92
N GLU A 212 10.92 -19.75 3.15
CA GLU A 212 11.81 -18.77 3.76
C GLU A 212 12.76 -18.16 2.73
N ILE A 213 13.07 -16.88 2.91
CA ILE A 213 13.97 -16.19 2.01
C ILE A 213 15.44 -16.37 2.40
N PHE A 214 16.22 -16.96 1.47
CA PHE A 214 17.67 -17.14 1.58
C PHE A 214 18.36 -16.22 0.57
N ARG A 215 18.57 -14.96 0.93
CA ARG A 215 19.03 -13.90 0.01
C ARG A 215 20.40 -14.17 -0.61
N ASP A 216 21.24 -14.95 0.05
CA ASP A 216 22.61 -15.23 -0.40
C ASP A 216 22.73 -16.52 -1.20
N ASP A 217 21.63 -17.26 -1.38
CA ASP A 217 21.59 -18.49 -2.17
C ASP A 217 20.73 -18.31 -3.43
N PRO A 218 21.34 -18.17 -4.61
CA PRO A 218 20.62 -17.95 -5.86
C PRO A 218 19.59 -19.04 -6.20
N VAL A 219 19.85 -20.29 -5.82
CA VAL A 219 18.94 -21.42 -6.07
C VAL A 219 17.68 -21.30 -5.23
N LEU A 220 17.84 -20.94 -3.95
CA LEU A 220 16.72 -20.81 -3.02
C LEU A 220 15.91 -19.56 -3.31
N VAL A 221 16.51 -18.48 -3.82
CA VAL A 221 15.78 -17.27 -4.25
C VAL A 221 14.80 -17.61 -5.37
N GLY A 222 15.21 -18.33 -6.42
CA GLY A 222 14.31 -18.71 -7.51
C GLY A 222 13.13 -19.56 -7.03
N ARG A 223 13.38 -20.55 -6.16
CA ARG A 223 12.33 -21.38 -5.56
C ARG A 223 11.39 -20.59 -4.66
N TYR A 224 11.93 -19.62 -3.91
CA TYR A 224 11.12 -18.69 -3.11
C TYR A 224 10.24 -17.80 -3.99
N ASN A 225 10.76 -17.34 -5.14
CA ASN A 225 9.97 -16.54 -6.07
C ASN A 225 8.78 -17.33 -6.63
N ASP A 226 8.97 -18.61 -6.97
CA ASP A 226 7.87 -19.49 -7.39
C ASP A 226 6.86 -19.74 -6.26
N PHE A 227 7.34 -19.90 -5.02
CA PHE A 227 6.44 -19.96 -3.86
C PHE A 227 5.60 -18.68 -3.71
N ARG A 228 6.18 -17.51 -3.94
CA ARG A 228 5.43 -16.25 -3.92
C ARG A 228 4.45 -16.13 -5.09
N ALA A 229 4.86 -16.58 -6.27
CA ALA A 229 3.97 -16.62 -7.44
C ALA A 229 2.78 -17.58 -7.22
N PHE A 230 3.00 -18.73 -6.56
CA PHE A 230 1.93 -19.60 -6.11
C PHE A 230 0.93 -18.88 -5.19
N GLY A 231 1.41 -18.09 -4.25
CA GLY A 231 0.52 -17.28 -3.39
C GLY A 231 -0.41 -16.38 -4.20
N HIS A 232 0.10 -15.71 -5.22
CA HIS A 232 -0.70 -14.90 -6.16
C HIS A 232 -1.73 -15.75 -6.91
N TRP A 233 -1.27 -16.86 -7.49
CA TRP A 233 -2.13 -17.78 -8.22
C TRP A 233 -3.28 -18.28 -7.34
N TYR A 234 -2.98 -18.72 -6.11
CA TYR A 234 -3.97 -19.21 -5.16
C TYR A 234 -5.02 -18.16 -4.82
N VAL A 235 -4.58 -16.93 -4.51
CA VAL A 235 -5.48 -15.82 -4.18
C VAL A 235 -6.41 -15.51 -5.36
N ASN A 236 -5.86 -15.47 -6.58
CA ASN A 236 -6.64 -15.22 -7.78
C ASN A 236 -7.68 -16.33 -8.06
N GLN A 237 -7.34 -17.61 -7.80
CA GLN A 237 -8.29 -18.72 -7.92
C GLN A 237 -9.47 -18.57 -6.95
N VAL A 238 -9.20 -18.30 -5.65
CA VAL A 238 -10.24 -18.12 -4.64
C VAL A 238 -11.09 -16.88 -4.94
N ALA A 239 -10.46 -15.76 -5.27
CA ALA A 239 -11.16 -14.53 -5.62
C ALA A 239 -12.07 -14.71 -6.83
N THR A 240 -11.58 -15.39 -7.88
CA THR A 240 -12.37 -15.69 -9.09
C THR A 240 -13.56 -16.55 -8.77
N TRP A 241 -13.39 -17.61 -7.97
CA TRP A 241 -14.50 -18.45 -7.52
C TRP A 241 -15.55 -17.62 -6.76
N ALA A 242 -15.14 -16.87 -5.73
CA ALA A 242 -16.06 -16.11 -4.90
C ALA A 242 -16.83 -15.05 -5.71
N ALA A 243 -16.15 -14.25 -6.53
CA ALA A 243 -16.78 -13.24 -7.36
C ALA A 243 -17.75 -13.86 -8.38
N THR A 244 -17.32 -14.94 -9.05
CA THR A 244 -18.17 -15.65 -10.03
C THR A 244 -19.45 -16.15 -9.40
N ARG A 245 -19.37 -16.81 -8.21
CA ARG A 245 -20.55 -17.34 -7.52
C ARG A 245 -21.51 -16.25 -7.10
N TYR A 246 -21.02 -15.13 -6.54
CA TYR A 246 -21.91 -14.01 -6.18
C TYR A 246 -22.57 -13.39 -7.41
N ARG A 247 -21.85 -13.23 -8.54
CA ARG A 247 -22.43 -12.77 -9.81
C ARG A 247 -23.51 -13.74 -10.33
N GLU A 248 -23.26 -15.04 -10.29
CA GLU A 248 -24.24 -16.08 -10.69
C GLU A 248 -25.49 -16.07 -9.79
N TYR A 249 -25.35 -15.68 -8.52
CA TYR A 249 -26.48 -15.56 -7.59
C TYR A 249 -27.22 -14.22 -7.72
N GLY A 250 -26.78 -13.33 -8.59
CA GLY A 250 -27.48 -12.10 -8.96
C GLY A 250 -26.92 -10.81 -8.36
N VAL A 251 -25.72 -10.83 -7.76
CA VAL A 251 -25.05 -9.61 -7.30
C VAL A 251 -24.58 -8.82 -8.50
N ASP A 252 -25.13 -7.63 -8.73
CA ASP A 252 -24.85 -6.76 -9.86
C ASP A 252 -24.28 -5.37 -9.46
N VAL A 253 -24.12 -5.12 -8.15
CA VAL A 253 -23.31 -4.00 -7.64
C VAL A 253 -21.81 -4.33 -7.70
N PRO A 254 -20.88 -3.34 -7.67
CA PRO A 254 -19.45 -3.62 -7.69
C PRO A 254 -19.00 -4.56 -6.56
N ILE A 255 -18.16 -5.54 -6.91
CA ILE A 255 -17.54 -6.47 -5.97
C ILE A 255 -16.18 -5.91 -5.55
N ILE A 256 -15.93 -5.88 -4.24
CA ILE A 256 -14.65 -5.45 -3.68
C ILE A 256 -13.93 -6.62 -2.99
N PHE A 257 -12.61 -6.52 -2.97
CA PHE A 257 -11.74 -7.34 -2.13
C PHE A 257 -10.95 -6.45 -1.19
N ASN A 258 -10.60 -6.98 -0.02
CA ASN A 258 -9.63 -6.36 0.86
C ASN A 258 -8.34 -7.19 0.91
N ALA A 259 -7.22 -6.49 1.10
CA ALA A 259 -5.91 -7.11 1.15
C ALA A 259 -5.06 -6.46 2.24
N TYR A 260 -4.17 -7.25 2.84
CA TYR A 260 -3.23 -6.74 3.83
C TYR A 260 -2.51 -5.50 3.32
N SER A 261 -2.28 -4.58 4.25
CA SER A 261 -1.66 -3.30 3.97
C SER A 261 -0.30 -3.43 3.33
N GLY A 262 -0.05 -2.48 2.52
CA GLY A 262 1.26 -2.27 2.02
C GLY A 262 1.49 -2.89 0.66
N VAL A 263 2.68 -2.77 0.30
CA VAL A 263 3.28 -3.21 -0.94
C VAL A 263 3.41 -4.71 -0.85
N SER A 264 2.26 -5.39 -0.86
CA SER A 264 2.19 -6.84 -0.80
C SER A 264 2.76 -7.44 -2.07
N THR A 265 2.96 -8.75 -2.03
CA THR A 265 3.32 -9.52 -3.21
C THR A 265 2.17 -9.68 -4.18
N GLN A 266 0.93 -9.33 -3.80
CA GLN A 266 -0.24 -9.40 -4.65
C GLN A 266 -0.30 -8.19 -5.60
N ARG A 267 -0.63 -8.42 -6.86
CA ARG A 267 -0.96 -7.36 -7.81
C ARG A 267 -2.44 -6.99 -7.66
N TRP A 268 -2.69 -5.80 -7.18
CA TRP A 268 -4.06 -5.31 -7.04
C TRP A 268 -4.80 -5.16 -8.36
N ALA A 269 -4.07 -4.88 -9.44
CA ALA A 269 -4.67 -4.83 -10.78
C ALA A 269 -5.33 -6.17 -11.18
N ASP A 270 -4.77 -7.31 -10.78
CA ASP A 270 -5.34 -8.62 -11.06
C ASP A 270 -6.62 -8.85 -10.24
N LEU A 271 -6.61 -8.49 -8.94
CA LEU A 271 -7.80 -8.56 -8.10
C LEU A 271 -8.92 -7.60 -8.55
N GLU A 272 -8.56 -6.39 -9.01
CA GLU A 272 -9.54 -5.44 -9.59
C GLU A 272 -10.09 -5.91 -10.95
N ALA A 273 -9.36 -6.75 -11.68
CA ALA A 273 -9.87 -7.37 -12.91
C ALA A 273 -10.84 -8.52 -12.61
N ILE A 274 -10.69 -9.21 -11.48
CA ILE A 274 -11.59 -10.27 -11.01
C ILE A 274 -12.85 -9.67 -10.38
N GLY A 275 -12.67 -8.70 -9.47
CA GLY A 275 -13.74 -7.89 -8.89
C GLY A 275 -13.86 -6.53 -9.60
N ASP A 276 -14.07 -5.46 -8.86
CA ASP A 276 -14.19 -4.09 -9.39
C ASP A 276 -13.31 -3.11 -8.62
N LEU A 277 -12.95 -3.44 -7.36
CA LEU A 277 -12.13 -2.62 -6.48
C LEU A 277 -11.36 -3.49 -5.48
N VAL A 278 -10.16 -3.03 -5.13
CA VAL A 278 -9.37 -3.57 -4.02
C VAL A 278 -9.09 -2.48 -3.00
N GLY A 279 -9.30 -2.78 -1.71
CA GLY A 279 -8.93 -1.91 -0.61
C GLY A 279 -7.80 -2.50 0.23
N SER A 280 -7.05 -1.62 0.89
CA SER A 280 -5.98 -1.99 1.83
C SER A 280 -6.52 -2.11 3.26
N ASP A 281 -5.99 -3.03 4.05
CA ASP A 281 -6.25 -3.10 5.49
C ASP A 281 -5.03 -2.55 6.25
N ILE A 282 -5.25 -1.51 7.07
CA ILE A 282 -4.19 -0.75 7.72
C ILE A 282 -4.50 -0.56 9.21
N TYR A 283 -3.67 -1.19 10.05
CA TYR A 283 -3.80 -1.17 11.52
C TYR A 283 -2.53 -0.61 12.17
N PRO A 284 -2.32 0.72 12.15
CA PRO A 284 -1.15 1.36 12.74
C PRO A 284 -1.33 1.53 14.24
N SER A 285 -1.03 0.50 15.01
CA SER A 285 -1.18 0.55 16.47
C SER A 285 -0.47 1.77 17.08
N ASN A 286 -1.01 2.29 18.20
CA ASN A 286 -0.46 3.45 18.90
C ASN A 286 1.03 3.26 19.28
N GLU A 287 1.45 2.03 19.60
CA GLU A 287 2.84 1.72 19.86
C GLU A 287 3.75 2.03 18.67
N HIS A 288 3.32 1.67 17.47
CA HIS A 288 4.09 1.92 16.25
C HIS A 288 4.23 3.42 15.97
N LEU A 289 3.19 4.21 16.15
CA LEU A 289 3.26 5.66 15.94
C LEU A 289 4.10 6.43 16.98
N HIS A 290 4.45 5.80 18.11
CA HIS A 290 5.42 6.39 19.01
C HIS A 290 6.86 6.38 18.46
N ARG A 291 7.14 5.51 17.48
CA ARG A 291 8.45 5.40 16.84
C ARG A 291 8.50 6.32 15.61
N PRO A 292 9.51 7.17 15.46
CA PRO A 292 9.68 7.96 14.24
C PRO A 292 9.80 7.08 13.00
N GLY A 293 9.12 7.47 11.92
CA GLY A 293 9.14 6.75 10.64
C GLY A 293 8.09 5.66 10.47
N GLU A 294 7.34 5.27 11.50
CA GLU A 294 6.31 4.23 11.39
C GLU A 294 5.13 4.65 10.50
N GLN A 295 4.76 5.93 10.47
CA GLN A 295 3.77 6.48 9.54
C GLN A 295 4.12 6.24 8.06
N ARG A 296 5.41 6.00 7.75
CA ARG A 296 5.88 5.71 6.39
C ARG A 296 5.12 4.55 5.76
N HIS A 297 4.80 3.52 6.53
CA HIS A 297 4.09 2.34 6.01
C HIS A 297 2.69 2.70 5.51
N ILE A 298 1.99 3.62 6.19
CA ILE A 298 0.69 4.13 5.75
C ILE A 298 0.87 4.89 4.43
N ILE A 299 1.80 5.84 4.40
CA ILE A 299 2.08 6.66 3.22
C ILE A 299 2.46 5.79 2.02
N GLU A 300 3.32 4.79 2.22
CA GLU A 300 3.79 3.88 1.20
C GLU A 300 2.66 2.99 0.67
N ALA A 301 1.81 2.44 1.56
CA ALA A 301 0.64 1.65 1.19
C ALA A 301 -0.33 2.47 0.32
N LEU A 302 -0.58 3.72 0.70
CA LEU A 302 -1.50 4.58 -0.06
C LEU A 302 -0.89 5.14 -1.36
N ARG A 303 0.42 5.33 -1.44
CA ARG A 303 1.10 5.59 -2.72
C ARG A 303 0.94 4.39 -3.68
N TYR A 304 1.03 3.17 -3.14
CA TYR A 304 0.76 1.95 -3.90
C TYR A 304 -0.70 1.93 -4.38
N ALA A 305 -1.66 2.07 -3.46
CA ALA A 305 -3.08 2.12 -3.81
C ALA A 305 -3.40 3.22 -4.84
N HIS A 306 -2.80 4.42 -4.69
CA HIS A 306 -2.98 5.53 -5.62
C HIS A 306 -2.50 5.22 -7.05
N THR A 307 -1.50 4.34 -7.18
CA THR A 307 -0.96 3.95 -8.49
C THR A 307 -1.75 2.80 -9.11
N PHE A 308 -2.21 1.83 -8.30
CA PHE A 308 -2.68 0.53 -8.80
C PHE A 308 -4.18 0.31 -8.64
N SER A 309 -4.91 1.17 -7.94
CA SER A 309 -6.34 1.02 -7.74
C SER A 309 -7.15 2.16 -8.37
N LYS A 310 -8.35 1.84 -8.87
CA LYS A 310 -9.34 2.83 -9.37
C LYS A 310 -9.77 3.82 -8.29
N VAL A 311 -9.83 3.34 -7.04
CA VAL A 311 -10.06 4.17 -5.84
C VAL A 311 -9.00 3.81 -4.82
N PRO A 312 -8.06 4.70 -4.48
CA PRO A 312 -7.13 4.48 -3.37
C PRO A 312 -7.92 4.42 -2.04
N TYR A 313 -8.33 3.22 -1.65
CA TYR A 313 -9.28 2.98 -0.57
C TYR A 313 -8.67 2.11 0.52
N VAL A 314 -8.92 2.46 1.79
CA VAL A 314 -8.58 1.63 2.93
C VAL A 314 -9.84 0.88 3.35
N ALA A 315 -9.92 -0.42 3.05
CA ALA A 315 -11.10 -1.23 3.31
C ALA A 315 -11.29 -1.50 4.81
N GLU A 316 -10.18 -1.55 5.56
CA GLU A 316 -10.18 -1.62 7.01
C GLU A 316 -9.13 -0.68 7.58
N PHE A 317 -9.58 0.46 8.11
CA PHE A 317 -8.71 1.44 8.73
C PHE A 317 -8.96 1.48 10.23
N GLU A 318 -7.92 1.27 11.02
CA GLU A 318 -8.01 1.09 12.48
C GLU A 318 -8.85 2.17 13.17
N ALA A 319 -9.89 1.73 13.88
CA ALA A 319 -10.67 2.55 14.81
C ALA A 319 -10.93 1.75 16.09
N GLY A 320 -10.19 2.02 17.14
CA GLY A 320 -10.11 1.15 18.30
C GLY A 320 -9.10 0.02 18.11
N ILE A 321 -9.18 -1.00 18.95
CA ILE A 321 -8.16 -2.07 18.98
C ILE A 321 -8.76 -3.41 19.41
N TRP A 322 -8.30 -4.49 18.77
CA TRP A 322 -8.56 -5.85 19.17
C TRP A 322 -7.90 -6.17 20.52
N HIS A 323 -8.60 -6.88 21.39
CA HIS A 323 -8.18 -7.10 22.76
C HIS A 323 -6.83 -7.82 22.89
N ASP A 324 -6.47 -8.70 21.96
CA ASP A 324 -5.19 -9.42 22.00
C ASP A 324 -3.98 -8.51 21.75
N TRP A 325 -4.18 -7.35 21.11
CA TRP A 325 -3.14 -6.37 20.86
C TRP A 325 -3.06 -5.27 21.92
N ILE A 326 -4.00 -5.22 22.87
CA ILE A 326 -4.12 -4.12 23.83
C ILE A 326 -3.07 -4.16 24.95
N ARG A 327 -2.32 -5.25 25.09
CA ARG A 327 -1.45 -5.51 26.25
C ARG A 327 -0.45 -4.41 26.56
N ASP A 328 0.14 -3.83 25.53
CA ASP A 328 1.23 -2.84 25.63
C ASP A 328 0.88 -1.51 24.94
N VAL A 329 -0.36 -1.34 24.50
CA VAL A 329 -0.85 -0.14 23.82
C VAL A 329 -1.57 0.74 24.82
N GLY A 330 -1.14 2.00 24.93
CA GLY A 330 -1.83 3.01 25.74
C GLY A 330 -3.19 3.38 25.14
N ALA A 331 -3.82 4.40 25.70
CA ALA A 331 -5.05 4.95 25.14
C ALA A 331 -4.80 5.61 23.80
N PHE A 332 -5.63 5.32 22.80
CA PHE A 332 -5.65 6.08 21.56
C PHE A 332 -6.07 7.52 21.80
N THR A 333 -5.45 8.43 21.08
CA THR A 333 -5.65 9.86 21.24
C THR A 333 -6.17 10.49 19.93
N PRO A 334 -6.79 11.67 19.98
CA PRO A 334 -7.12 12.43 18.79
C PRO A 334 -5.95 12.61 17.81
N ASN A 335 -4.75 12.86 18.33
CA ASN A 335 -3.56 13.04 17.49
C ASN A 335 -3.15 11.76 16.75
N HIS A 336 -3.35 10.58 17.35
CA HIS A 336 -3.13 9.31 16.67
C HIS A 336 -3.97 9.24 15.38
N TYR A 337 -5.29 9.44 15.51
CA TYR A 337 -6.21 9.34 14.37
C TYR A 337 -5.98 10.45 13.33
N ARG A 338 -5.64 11.67 13.77
CA ARG A 338 -5.29 12.74 12.85
C ARG A 338 -4.03 12.43 12.07
N LEU A 339 -2.98 11.94 12.72
CA LEU A 339 -1.72 11.58 12.06
C LEU A 339 -1.92 10.47 11.02
N ILE A 340 -2.65 9.40 11.37
CA ILE A 340 -2.88 8.29 10.40
C ILE A 340 -3.72 8.74 9.21
N CYS A 341 -4.78 9.54 9.45
CA CYS A 341 -5.62 10.05 8.35
C CYS A 341 -4.87 11.00 7.44
N ILE A 342 -4.12 11.96 8.00
CA ILE A 342 -3.36 12.91 7.16
C ILE A 342 -2.22 12.19 6.44
N SER A 343 -1.61 11.17 7.06
CA SER A 343 -0.62 10.32 6.38
C SER A 343 -1.24 9.52 5.23
N ALA A 344 -2.46 9.00 5.41
CA ALA A 344 -3.19 8.32 4.35
C ALA A 344 -3.52 9.27 3.19
N LEU A 345 -4.03 10.48 3.48
CA LEU A 345 -4.29 11.53 2.48
C LEU A 345 -3.00 11.97 1.77
N LEU A 346 -1.89 12.12 2.51
CA LEU A 346 -0.57 12.41 1.94
C LEU A 346 -0.13 11.33 0.95
N GLY A 347 -0.38 10.06 1.27
CA GLY A 347 -0.13 8.92 0.37
C GLY A 347 -1.04 8.91 -0.86
N GLY A 348 -2.22 9.51 -0.80
CA GLY A 348 -3.17 9.61 -1.90
C GLY A 348 -4.49 8.90 -1.66
N ALA A 349 -4.86 8.59 -0.41
CA ALA A 349 -6.16 8.01 -0.08
C ALA A 349 -7.32 8.85 -0.60
N ALA A 350 -8.30 8.18 -1.22
CA ALA A 350 -9.55 8.78 -1.68
C ALA A 350 -10.75 8.38 -0.82
N GLY A 351 -10.57 7.47 0.14
CA GLY A 351 -11.60 7.04 1.08
C GLY A 351 -11.09 5.95 2.02
N TRP A 352 -11.89 5.65 3.04
CA TRP A 352 -11.64 4.55 3.97
C TRP A 352 -12.89 4.08 4.70
N ASN A 353 -12.81 2.87 5.25
CA ASN A 353 -13.78 2.28 6.16
C ASN A 353 -13.17 2.15 7.57
N TRP A 354 -13.75 2.83 8.56
CA TRP A 354 -13.31 2.72 9.93
C TRP A 354 -13.62 1.33 10.53
N TYR A 355 -12.63 0.55 10.81
CA TYR A 355 -12.75 -0.77 11.43
C TYR A 355 -12.14 -0.78 12.83
N MET A 356 -12.90 -0.87 13.94
CA MET A 356 -14.36 -0.84 14.13
C MET A 356 -14.82 0.53 14.60
N LEU A 357 -15.77 1.14 13.91
CA LEU A 357 -16.31 2.43 14.36
C LEU A 357 -17.09 2.31 15.69
N VAL A 358 -17.64 1.14 15.94
CA VAL A 358 -18.41 0.81 17.16
C VAL A 358 -17.74 -0.36 17.88
N ASN A 359 -17.53 -0.23 19.19
CA ASN A 359 -17.04 -1.32 20.03
C ASN A 359 -17.90 -2.58 19.89
N ARG A 360 -17.29 -3.71 20.21
CA ARG A 360 -17.92 -5.01 20.34
C ARG A 360 -17.20 -5.85 21.41
N ASP A 361 -17.64 -7.07 21.64
CA ASP A 361 -17.19 -7.99 22.70
C ASP A 361 -15.66 -8.13 22.86
N ASN A 362 -14.89 -8.09 21.80
CA ASN A 362 -13.41 -8.21 21.81
C ASN A 362 -12.70 -7.06 21.12
N TRP A 363 -13.37 -5.91 20.92
CA TRP A 363 -12.81 -4.71 20.30
C TRP A 363 -13.11 -3.46 21.12
N TYR A 364 -12.08 -2.70 21.48
CA TYR A 364 -12.17 -1.61 22.47
C TYR A 364 -11.64 -0.30 21.90
N GLN A 365 -11.88 0.78 22.62
CA GLN A 365 -11.40 2.12 22.30
C GLN A 365 -11.94 2.73 20.98
N SER A 366 -13.00 2.16 20.41
CA SER A 366 -13.72 2.82 19.32
C SER A 366 -14.39 4.12 19.79
N PRO A 367 -14.66 5.09 18.90
CA PRO A 367 -15.30 6.35 19.29
C PRO A 367 -16.73 6.17 19.86
N ILE A 368 -17.40 5.08 19.49
CA ILE A 368 -18.76 4.72 19.95
C ILE A 368 -18.69 3.34 20.62
N ASN A 369 -19.35 3.16 21.75
CA ASN A 369 -19.45 1.85 22.35
C ASN A 369 -20.73 1.09 21.91
N GLU A 370 -20.87 -0.15 22.34
CA GLU A 370 -21.96 -1.07 21.98
C GLU A 370 -23.36 -0.64 22.48
N TRP A 371 -23.44 0.37 23.33
CA TRP A 371 -24.70 0.96 23.83
C TRP A 371 -24.98 2.35 23.22
N GLY A 372 -24.19 2.80 22.24
CA GLY A 372 -24.34 4.11 21.63
C GLY A 372 -23.80 5.26 22.49
N TRP A 373 -23.03 4.96 23.56
CA TRP A 373 -22.32 5.99 24.30
C TRP A 373 -21.03 6.34 23.57
N THR A 374 -20.70 7.65 23.55
CA THR A 374 -19.51 8.16 22.85
C THR A 374 -18.35 8.39 23.80
N ARG A 375 -17.12 8.21 23.31
CA ARG A 375 -15.90 8.73 23.91
C ARG A 375 -15.66 10.13 23.35
N PRO A 376 -15.91 11.21 24.15
CA PRO A 376 -16.04 12.55 23.59
C PRO A 376 -14.85 13.01 22.77
N ASP A 377 -13.62 12.76 23.26
CA ASP A 377 -12.40 13.20 22.58
C ASP A 377 -12.23 12.50 21.22
N LEU A 378 -12.43 11.20 21.18
CA LEU A 378 -12.33 10.42 19.94
C LEU A 378 -13.50 10.74 19.00
N PHE A 379 -14.73 10.79 19.52
CA PHE A 379 -15.90 11.10 18.73
C PHE A 379 -15.78 12.48 18.04
N ASN A 380 -15.29 13.49 18.77
CA ASN A 380 -15.04 14.79 18.19
C ASN A 380 -13.93 14.75 17.13
N ALA A 381 -12.83 14.00 17.38
CA ALA A 381 -11.74 13.86 16.41
C ALA A 381 -12.22 13.21 15.09
N PHE A 382 -13.01 12.12 15.18
CA PHE A 382 -13.58 11.46 13.99
C PHE A 382 -14.56 12.38 13.25
N THR A 383 -15.36 13.16 13.98
CA THR A 383 -16.25 14.17 13.38
C THR A 383 -15.47 15.26 12.64
N GLU A 384 -14.37 15.75 13.22
CA GLU A 384 -13.50 16.76 12.59
C GLU A 384 -12.79 16.17 11.36
N ILE A 385 -12.28 14.96 11.44
CA ILE A 385 -11.66 14.25 10.32
C ILE A 385 -12.67 14.05 9.18
N THR A 386 -13.92 13.68 9.48
CA THR A 386 -14.99 13.58 8.49
C THR A 386 -15.26 14.91 7.80
N ARG A 387 -15.32 16.02 8.56
CA ARG A 387 -15.49 17.36 8.00
C ARG A 387 -14.32 17.80 7.13
N LEU A 388 -13.09 17.50 7.58
CA LEU A 388 -11.88 17.78 6.80
C LEU A 388 -11.87 17.01 5.48
N PHE A 389 -12.23 15.71 5.51
CA PHE A 389 -12.36 14.88 4.33
C PHE A 389 -13.38 15.45 3.32
N GLU A 390 -14.56 15.89 3.81
CA GLU A 390 -15.59 16.50 2.96
C GLU A 390 -15.13 17.84 2.37
N ARG A 391 -14.43 18.68 3.15
CA ARG A 391 -13.88 19.96 2.69
C ARG A 391 -12.77 19.79 1.65
N LEU A 392 -11.87 18.83 1.87
CA LEU A 392 -10.76 18.52 0.97
C LEU A 392 -11.25 17.92 -0.34
N ASP A 393 -12.21 17.01 -0.26
CA ASP A 393 -12.62 16.12 -1.34
C ASP A 393 -11.42 15.46 -2.06
N PRO A 394 -10.75 14.50 -1.43
CA PRO A 394 -9.51 13.91 -1.96
C PRO A 394 -9.73 13.18 -3.30
N THR A 395 -10.98 12.84 -3.63
CA THR A 395 -11.32 12.17 -4.89
C THR A 395 -11.06 13.06 -6.13
N THR A 396 -11.01 14.38 -5.93
CA THR A 396 -10.81 15.36 -7.01
C THR A 396 -9.37 15.85 -7.13
N LEU A 397 -8.49 15.41 -6.23
CA LEU A 397 -7.10 15.83 -6.21
C LEU A 397 -6.24 15.04 -7.19
N GLU A 398 -5.37 15.75 -7.92
CA GLU A 398 -4.32 15.19 -8.76
C GLU A 398 -2.97 15.33 -8.08
N LYS A 399 -2.23 14.22 -7.98
CA LYS A 399 -0.91 14.20 -7.36
C LYS A 399 0.13 14.85 -8.26
N VAL A 400 0.99 15.69 -7.69
CA VAL A 400 2.07 16.37 -8.41
C VAL A 400 3.38 15.65 -8.12
N THR A 401 3.87 14.86 -9.07
CA THR A 401 5.20 14.22 -9.03
C THR A 401 5.67 13.83 -10.43
N ASP A 402 6.95 14.03 -10.72
CA ASP A 402 7.60 13.58 -11.98
C ASP A 402 8.49 12.35 -11.76
N THR A 403 8.58 11.87 -10.52
CA THR A 403 9.42 10.75 -10.10
C THR A 403 8.60 9.47 -9.96
N ALA A 404 9.11 8.38 -10.53
CA ALA A 404 8.61 7.05 -10.27
C ALA A 404 9.67 6.19 -9.54
N VAL A 405 9.20 5.22 -8.78
CA VAL A 405 10.01 4.13 -8.21
C VAL A 405 9.45 2.82 -8.76
N THR A 406 10.33 1.98 -9.30
CA THR A 406 9.90 0.71 -9.90
C THR A 406 9.30 -0.23 -8.86
N PHE A 407 8.32 -1.00 -9.26
CA PHE A 407 7.67 -2.00 -8.45
C PHE A 407 7.63 -3.35 -9.17
N SER A 408 8.21 -4.36 -8.51
CA SER A 408 8.07 -5.77 -8.87
C SER A 408 7.54 -6.52 -7.64
N PRO A 409 6.36 -7.15 -7.70
CA PRO A 409 5.81 -7.88 -6.56
C PRO A 409 6.76 -8.94 -6.02
N ALA A 410 7.42 -9.69 -6.89
CA ALA A 410 8.38 -10.72 -6.50
C ALA A 410 9.59 -10.14 -5.76
N GLN A 411 10.16 -9.05 -6.25
CA GLN A 411 11.30 -8.40 -5.59
C GLN A 411 10.93 -7.73 -4.28
N ARG A 412 9.72 -7.17 -4.16
CA ARG A 412 9.31 -6.43 -2.97
C ARG A 412 9.41 -7.26 -1.70
N SER A 413 9.04 -8.52 -1.77
CA SER A 413 9.14 -9.44 -0.62
C SER A 413 10.55 -9.97 -0.39
N SER A 414 11.41 -9.99 -1.40
CA SER A 414 12.73 -10.60 -1.34
C SER A 414 13.89 -9.61 -1.37
N SER A 415 13.67 -8.36 -1.82
CA SER A 415 14.75 -7.40 -2.05
C SER A 415 14.89 -6.38 -0.91
N ARG A 416 15.98 -6.50 -0.14
CA ARG A 416 16.40 -5.47 0.81
C ARG A 416 16.76 -4.12 0.14
N PRO A 417 17.47 -4.07 -1.02
CA PRO A 417 17.73 -2.82 -1.70
C PRO A 417 16.49 -2.00 -2.06
N GLY A 418 15.39 -2.66 -2.42
CA GLY A 418 14.13 -1.97 -2.69
C GLY A 418 13.58 -1.28 -1.46
N GLN A 419 13.63 -1.91 -0.30
CA GLN A 419 13.20 -1.31 0.96
C GLN A 419 14.07 -0.13 1.38
N GLU A 420 15.40 -0.23 1.20
CA GLU A 420 16.35 0.85 1.47
C GLU A 420 16.12 2.06 0.54
N MET A 421 15.77 1.82 -0.72
CA MET A 421 15.42 2.87 -1.68
C MET A 421 14.19 3.66 -1.20
N LEU A 422 13.09 2.97 -0.85
CA LEU A 422 11.86 3.63 -0.40
C LEU A 422 12.06 4.40 0.91
N LEU A 423 12.84 3.84 1.85
CA LEU A 423 13.22 4.56 3.05
C LEU A 423 14.01 5.83 2.71
N SER A 424 14.95 5.75 1.77
CA SER A 424 15.76 6.90 1.36
C SER A 424 14.93 8.02 0.72
N PHE A 425 13.91 7.67 -0.07
CA PHE A 425 12.94 8.64 -0.60
C PHE A 425 12.12 9.30 0.51
N HIS A 426 11.64 8.51 1.47
CA HIS A 426 10.87 9.03 2.61
C HIS A 426 11.71 10.00 3.47
N GLU A 427 12.94 9.61 3.83
CA GLU A 427 13.84 10.44 4.63
C GLU A 427 14.36 11.68 3.88
N ALA A 428 14.40 11.65 2.55
CA ALA A 428 14.71 12.80 1.71
C ALA A 428 13.51 13.76 1.55
N ASP A 429 12.32 13.39 2.01
CA ASP A 429 11.05 14.05 1.75
C ASP A 429 10.82 14.31 0.25
N ILE A 430 10.96 13.25 -0.55
CA ILE A 430 10.67 13.29 -1.99
C ILE A 430 9.52 12.35 -2.29
N ASP A 431 8.44 12.92 -2.82
CA ASP A 431 7.27 12.14 -3.23
C ASP A 431 7.50 11.45 -4.57
N TYR A 432 6.84 10.30 -4.76
CA TYR A 432 6.94 9.46 -5.95
C TYR A 432 5.64 8.73 -6.24
N ALA A 433 5.48 8.27 -7.48
CA ALA A 433 4.51 7.25 -7.88
C ALA A 433 5.22 5.91 -8.06
N PHE A 434 4.50 4.79 -7.96
CA PHE A 434 5.07 3.51 -8.37
C PHE A 434 5.00 3.33 -9.89
N PHE A 435 5.99 2.64 -10.44
CA PHE A 435 6.01 2.15 -11.80
C PHE A 435 5.90 0.63 -11.79
N ASP A 436 4.72 0.11 -12.11
CA ASP A 436 4.48 -1.34 -12.23
C ASP A 436 5.21 -1.90 -13.45
N LEU A 437 6.22 -2.72 -13.19
CA LEU A 437 7.00 -3.35 -14.26
C LEU A 437 6.21 -4.43 -15.02
N ASP A 438 5.11 -4.89 -14.45
CA ASP A 438 4.18 -5.82 -15.09
C ASP A 438 2.98 -5.12 -15.75
N GLY A 439 2.81 -3.82 -15.50
CA GLY A 439 1.70 -3.01 -15.98
C GLY A 439 2.02 -2.19 -17.24
N ALA A 440 1.31 -1.07 -17.36
CA ALA A 440 1.56 -0.07 -18.40
C ALA A 440 2.83 0.72 -18.13
N LEU A 441 3.38 1.37 -19.15
CA LEU A 441 4.45 2.34 -18.96
C LEU A 441 3.96 3.50 -18.11
N THR A 442 4.85 3.99 -17.23
CA THR A 442 4.57 5.20 -16.46
C THR A 442 4.64 6.44 -17.36
N ASP A 443 3.84 7.46 -17.02
CA ASP A 443 3.89 8.80 -17.64
C ASP A 443 5.03 9.67 -17.06
N LYS A 444 5.72 9.18 -16.02
CA LYS A 444 6.81 9.91 -15.36
C LYS A 444 8.08 9.87 -16.19
N LYS A 445 8.84 10.96 -16.15
CA LYS A 445 10.08 11.08 -16.94
C LYS A 445 11.28 10.39 -16.30
N PHE A 446 11.27 10.25 -14.97
CA PHE A 446 12.35 9.68 -14.19
C PHE A 446 11.85 8.46 -13.42
N ALA A 447 12.54 7.34 -13.56
CA ALA A 447 12.27 6.13 -12.80
C ALA A 447 13.52 5.66 -12.06
N PHE A 448 13.39 5.42 -10.76
CA PHE A 448 14.43 4.86 -9.91
C PHE A 448 14.17 3.36 -9.76
N TYR A 449 15.17 2.56 -10.14
CA TYR A 449 15.07 1.12 -9.98
C TYR A 449 15.29 0.72 -8.51
N ALA A 450 14.25 0.23 -7.89
CA ALA A 450 14.22 -0.21 -6.49
C ALA A 450 14.16 -1.73 -6.43
N GLY A 451 15.26 -2.40 -6.72
CA GLY A 451 15.25 -3.86 -6.77
C GLY A 451 16.62 -4.51 -6.53
N GLY A 452 16.68 -5.80 -6.79
CA GLY A 452 17.88 -6.62 -6.73
C GLY A 452 18.53 -6.79 -8.12
N PRO A 453 19.52 -7.70 -8.25
CA PRO A 453 20.20 -7.94 -9.52
C PRO A 453 19.36 -8.74 -10.53
N TRP A 454 18.15 -9.14 -10.19
CA TRP A 454 17.29 -10.00 -11.01
C TRP A 454 15.92 -9.37 -11.23
N LEU A 455 15.37 -9.59 -12.40
CA LEU A 455 14.00 -9.31 -12.83
C LEU A 455 13.60 -10.31 -13.89
N SER A 456 12.31 -10.60 -14.00
CA SER A 456 11.80 -11.41 -15.10
C SER A 456 12.11 -10.76 -16.45
N GLU A 457 12.15 -11.58 -17.50
CA GLU A 457 12.37 -11.10 -18.88
C GLU A 457 11.37 -10.01 -19.26
N ARG A 458 10.10 -10.19 -18.89
CA ARG A 458 9.03 -9.22 -19.14
C ARG A 458 9.29 -7.88 -18.47
N GLU A 459 9.70 -7.89 -17.21
CA GLU A 459 10.00 -6.68 -16.45
C GLU A 459 11.24 -5.97 -16.97
N GLN A 460 12.31 -6.71 -17.35
CA GLN A 460 13.48 -6.11 -18.00
C GLN A 460 13.13 -5.46 -19.35
N ARG A 461 12.29 -6.11 -20.16
CA ARG A 461 11.77 -5.50 -21.40
C ARG A 461 10.98 -4.23 -21.14
N ARG A 462 10.19 -4.19 -20.07
CA ARG A 462 9.44 -2.99 -19.67
C ARG A 462 10.36 -1.83 -19.32
N LEU A 463 11.46 -2.08 -18.61
CA LEU A 463 12.47 -1.05 -18.32
C LEU A 463 13.17 -0.56 -19.60
N ALA A 464 13.54 -1.47 -20.51
CA ALA A 464 14.12 -1.10 -21.80
C ALA A 464 13.16 -0.22 -22.63
N GLU A 465 11.90 -0.62 -22.71
CA GLU A 465 10.84 0.14 -23.41
C GLU A 465 10.63 1.54 -22.80
N PHE A 466 10.69 1.67 -21.46
CA PHE A 466 10.61 2.96 -20.79
C PHE A 466 11.75 3.90 -21.25
N ILE A 467 12.98 3.39 -21.30
CA ILE A 467 14.15 4.17 -21.76
C ILE A 467 14.00 4.53 -23.24
N GLU A 468 13.62 3.58 -24.09
CA GLU A 468 13.46 3.80 -25.53
C GLU A 468 12.41 4.89 -25.83
N ASN A 469 11.36 5.00 -25.01
CA ASN A 469 10.32 6.01 -25.12
C ASN A 469 10.68 7.37 -24.47
N GLY A 470 11.94 7.60 -24.10
CA GLY A 470 12.43 8.89 -23.60
C GLY A 470 12.53 9.00 -22.09
N GLY A 471 12.26 7.92 -21.35
CA GLY A 471 12.42 7.88 -19.90
C GLY A 471 13.90 7.87 -19.46
N HIS A 472 14.17 8.39 -18.28
CA HIS A 472 15.46 8.30 -17.63
C HIS A 472 15.41 7.28 -16.49
N LEU A 473 15.99 6.10 -16.71
CA LEU A 473 16.10 5.05 -15.69
C LEU A 473 17.38 5.25 -14.87
N ILE A 474 17.25 5.26 -13.55
CA ILE A 474 18.35 5.40 -12.60
C ILE A 474 18.41 4.14 -11.73
N CYS A 475 19.42 3.30 -11.91
CA CYS A 475 19.68 2.11 -11.10
C CYS A 475 20.72 2.44 -10.03
N ILE A 476 20.38 2.22 -8.76
CA ILE A 476 21.29 2.49 -7.63
C ILE A 476 21.63 1.17 -6.95
N GLY A 477 22.91 0.86 -6.84
CA GLY A 477 23.44 -0.35 -6.24
C GLY A 477 23.32 -1.55 -7.14
N ALA A 478 22.22 -2.29 -7.01
CA ALA A 478 21.96 -3.43 -7.89
C ALA A 478 21.22 -2.98 -9.15
N ALA A 479 21.66 -3.51 -10.29
CA ALA A 479 20.97 -3.35 -11.56
C ALA A 479 20.60 -4.73 -12.12
N PRO A 480 19.45 -4.89 -12.81
CA PRO A 480 19.00 -6.20 -13.24
C PRO A 480 19.88 -6.76 -14.35
N SER A 481 20.50 -7.90 -14.09
CA SER A 481 21.36 -8.64 -15.01
C SER A 481 21.11 -10.15 -14.97
N GLN A 482 20.04 -10.57 -14.28
CA GLN A 482 19.61 -11.94 -14.11
C GLN A 482 18.08 -12.00 -14.20
N ASP A 483 17.55 -13.20 -14.50
CA ASP A 483 16.11 -13.46 -14.40
C ASP A 483 15.68 -13.76 -12.96
N GLU A 484 14.40 -14.03 -12.74
CA GLU A 484 13.80 -14.37 -11.44
C GLU A 484 14.34 -15.64 -10.80
N HIS A 485 15.04 -16.48 -11.55
CA HIS A 485 15.73 -17.67 -11.08
C HIS A 485 17.26 -17.48 -10.95
N MET A 486 17.73 -16.23 -11.00
CA MET A 486 19.15 -15.87 -10.93
C MET A 486 19.99 -16.48 -12.07
N LEU A 487 19.37 -16.75 -13.23
CA LEU A 487 20.08 -17.10 -14.46
C LEU A 487 20.48 -15.82 -15.21
N PRO A 488 21.63 -15.82 -15.94
CA PRO A 488 22.06 -14.63 -16.65
C PRO A 488 21.02 -14.13 -17.66
N LEU A 489 20.55 -12.91 -17.48
CA LEU A 489 19.65 -12.21 -18.38
C LEU A 489 19.92 -10.70 -18.26
N ASN A 490 20.45 -10.05 -19.28
CA ASN A 490 20.86 -8.64 -19.26
C ASN A 490 20.33 -7.90 -20.48
N LEU A 491 19.02 -7.66 -20.50
CA LEU A 491 18.34 -6.98 -21.61
C LEU A 491 18.62 -5.48 -21.64
N LEU A 492 19.07 -4.91 -20.51
CA LEU A 492 19.48 -3.52 -20.40
C LEU A 492 20.95 -3.31 -20.77
N ASP A 493 21.68 -4.36 -21.16
CA ASP A 493 23.12 -4.32 -21.48
C ASP A 493 23.95 -3.55 -20.42
N ILE A 494 23.65 -3.84 -19.14
CA ILE A 494 24.33 -3.20 -18.01
C ILE A 494 25.75 -3.75 -17.89
N GLN A 495 26.71 -2.83 -17.81
CA GLN A 495 28.09 -3.23 -17.65
C GLN A 495 28.35 -3.76 -16.23
N PRO A 496 29.07 -4.88 -16.09
CA PRO A 496 29.37 -5.42 -14.77
C PRO A 496 30.37 -4.52 -14.03
N TYR A 497 30.20 -4.39 -12.72
CA TYR A 497 31.24 -3.79 -11.89
C TYR A 497 32.46 -4.71 -11.77
N THR A 498 33.66 -4.13 -11.60
CA THR A 498 34.94 -4.86 -11.57
C THR A 498 35.41 -5.18 -10.15
N GLY A 499 34.79 -4.57 -9.15
CA GLY A 499 35.11 -4.82 -7.74
C GLY A 499 34.19 -4.04 -6.80
N ILE A 500 34.20 -4.44 -5.53
CA ILE A 500 33.49 -3.75 -4.45
C ILE A 500 34.51 -3.26 -3.43
N MET A 501 34.36 -2.02 -3.00
CA MET A 501 35.11 -1.44 -1.90
C MET A 501 34.16 -1.15 -0.74
N THR A 502 34.52 -1.54 0.47
CA THR A 502 33.75 -1.30 1.68
C THR A 502 34.41 -0.29 2.60
N GLY A 503 33.60 0.54 3.25
CA GLY A 503 34.03 1.47 4.29
C GLY A 503 33.95 0.81 5.66
N ALA A 504 34.93 -0.01 6.05
CA ALA A 504 34.91 -0.65 7.37
C ALA A 504 35.83 0.06 8.37
N PRO A 505 35.40 0.30 9.65
CA PRO A 505 34.02 0.18 10.12
C PRO A 505 33.24 1.50 9.93
N GLY A 506 32.25 1.53 9.04
CA GLY A 506 31.37 2.68 8.89
C GLY A 506 31.13 3.10 7.45
N LYS A 507 30.53 4.27 7.28
CA LYS A 507 30.23 4.86 5.98
C LYS A 507 31.39 5.75 5.50
N MET A 508 31.61 5.75 4.20
CA MET A 508 32.55 6.65 3.54
C MET A 508 31.84 7.96 3.19
N ASN A 509 32.49 9.09 3.47
CA ASN A 509 32.07 10.39 2.98
C ASN A 509 32.66 10.61 1.59
N LEU A 510 31.80 10.90 0.62
CA LEU A 510 32.14 10.99 -0.79
C LEU A 510 31.62 12.32 -1.36
N LYS A 511 32.44 12.98 -2.15
CA LYS A 511 31.99 14.07 -3.01
C LYS A 511 31.48 13.44 -4.32
N LEU A 512 30.22 13.62 -4.61
CA LEU A 512 29.57 13.23 -5.86
C LEU A 512 29.10 14.51 -6.55
N PHE A 513 29.37 14.67 -7.83
CA PHE A 513 29.12 15.88 -8.60
C PHE A 513 29.83 17.14 -8.03
N GLU A 514 29.50 18.31 -8.54
CA GLU A 514 30.19 19.54 -8.09
C GLU A 514 29.82 19.94 -6.66
N HIS A 515 28.60 19.66 -6.22
CA HIS A 515 28.03 20.19 -4.98
C HIS A 515 27.46 19.14 -4.03
N GLY A 516 27.52 17.84 -4.37
CA GLY A 516 26.92 16.77 -3.58
C GLY A 516 27.92 16.07 -2.66
N THR A 517 27.63 16.02 -1.35
CA THR A 517 28.30 15.09 -0.42
C THR A 517 27.34 13.98 -0.07
N VAL A 518 27.78 12.73 -0.24
CA VAL A 518 26.98 11.54 0.03
C VAL A 518 27.76 10.59 0.93
N GLU A 519 27.01 9.74 1.64
CA GLU A 519 27.59 8.67 2.45
C GLU A 519 27.28 7.33 1.82
N SER A 520 28.23 6.38 1.87
CA SER A 520 27.99 5.00 1.46
C SER A 520 28.83 4.03 2.28
N ALA A 521 28.26 2.89 2.63
CA ALA A 521 28.98 1.81 3.30
C ALA A 521 29.86 1.02 2.31
N TRP A 522 29.56 1.09 1.02
CA TRP A 522 30.28 0.38 -0.04
C TRP A 522 30.21 1.14 -1.37
N LEU A 523 31.17 0.83 -2.26
CA LEU A 523 31.21 1.28 -3.66
C LEU A 523 31.34 0.08 -4.58
N GLN A 524 30.62 0.07 -5.70
CA GLN A 524 30.94 -0.76 -6.86
C GLN A 524 31.83 0.04 -7.80
N LEU A 525 32.91 -0.56 -8.27
CA LEU A 525 33.91 0.08 -9.13
C LEU A 525 33.75 -0.38 -10.58
N TYR A 526 33.86 0.56 -11.50
CA TYR A 526 33.77 0.31 -12.94
C TYR A 526 35.08 0.74 -13.61
N GLN A 527 35.64 -0.09 -14.52
CA GLN A 527 36.87 0.23 -15.27
C GLN A 527 36.54 0.72 -16.67
N HIS A 528 35.58 0.11 -17.33
CA HIS A 528 35.16 0.49 -18.68
C HIS A 528 33.66 0.81 -18.62
N VAL A 529 33.29 2.00 -19.05
CA VAL A 529 31.92 2.49 -19.04
C VAL A 529 31.51 2.94 -20.45
N PRO A 530 30.28 2.65 -20.89
CA PRO A 530 29.86 2.95 -22.26
C PRO A 530 29.49 4.43 -22.47
N GLY A 531 29.35 5.20 -21.41
CA GLY A 531 28.90 6.57 -21.45
C GLY A 531 29.73 7.51 -20.59
N GLU A 532 29.11 8.58 -20.10
CA GLU A 532 29.75 9.53 -19.19
C GLU A 532 29.99 8.87 -17.82
N PRO A 533 31.28 8.83 -17.36
CA PRO A 533 31.59 8.19 -16.09
C PRO A 533 31.12 9.02 -14.90
N LEU A 534 30.51 8.35 -13.92
CA LEU A 534 30.15 8.91 -12.62
C LEU A 534 31.35 8.70 -11.67
N ILE A 535 31.89 9.80 -11.18
CA ILE A 535 33.11 9.81 -10.38
C ILE A 535 32.81 10.35 -8.99
N VAL A 536 33.27 9.63 -7.98
CA VAL A 536 33.30 10.13 -6.59
C VAL A 536 34.71 10.40 -6.15
N GLU A 537 34.89 11.41 -5.30
CA GLU A 537 36.11 11.71 -4.60
C GLU A 537 35.95 11.43 -3.11
N ARG A 538 36.85 10.69 -2.51
CA ARG A 538 36.80 10.37 -1.09
C ARG A 538 37.18 11.58 -0.25
N LEU A 539 36.27 11.97 0.65
CA LEU A 539 36.50 13.05 1.61
C LEU A 539 37.06 12.52 2.94
N LYS A 540 37.64 13.39 3.73
CA LYS A 540 38.10 13.09 5.10
C LYS A 540 36.88 12.83 5.97
N SER A 541 36.85 11.70 6.70
CA SER A 541 35.80 11.42 7.68
C SER A 541 35.95 12.33 8.90
N SER A 542 34.84 12.81 9.44
CA SER A 542 34.82 13.55 10.71
C SER A 542 35.04 12.66 11.93
N ALA A 543 34.77 11.36 11.80
CA ALA A 543 35.09 10.37 12.84
C ALA A 543 36.55 9.89 12.67
N GLN A 544 37.38 10.09 13.67
CA GLN A 544 38.74 9.55 13.68
C GLN A 544 38.67 8.03 13.90
N PRO A 545 39.18 7.20 12.98
CA PRO A 545 39.46 5.81 13.28
C PRO A 545 40.57 5.73 14.33
N SER A 546 40.54 4.72 15.20
CA SER A 546 41.69 4.42 16.06
C SER A 546 42.93 4.20 15.21
N GLU A 547 44.08 4.70 15.65
CA GLU A 547 45.37 4.68 14.88
C GLU A 547 45.75 3.28 14.37
N GLU A 548 45.31 2.23 15.04
CA GLU A 548 45.56 0.82 14.70
C GLU A 548 44.79 0.33 13.44
N LEU A 549 43.58 0.86 13.21
CA LEU A 549 42.77 0.56 12.02
C LEU A 549 43.15 1.42 10.79
N ALA A 550 43.73 2.59 11.00
CA ALA A 550 44.16 3.46 9.92
C ALA A 550 45.34 2.90 9.14
N LEU A 551 46.15 2.02 9.74
CA LEU A 551 47.32 1.38 9.11
C LEU A 551 46.98 0.18 8.19
N GLN A 552 45.80 -0.48 8.40
CA GLN A 552 45.41 -1.62 7.59
C GLN A 552 44.65 -1.27 6.29
N PHE A 553 44.08 -0.07 6.18
CA PHE A 553 43.29 0.36 5.05
C PHE A 553 43.69 1.75 4.59
N SER A 554 44.80 1.84 3.81
CA SER A 554 45.25 3.08 3.18
C SER A 554 44.35 3.52 2.01
N LEU A 555 43.10 3.80 2.30
CA LEU A 555 42.20 4.46 1.37
C LEU A 555 42.58 5.94 1.33
N GLN A 556 43.26 6.38 0.28
CA GLN A 556 43.78 7.74 0.17
C GLN A 556 42.64 8.75 0.06
N ILE A 557 42.61 9.73 0.97
CA ILE A 557 41.77 10.92 0.88
C ILE A 557 42.07 11.65 -0.40
N GLY A 558 41.07 12.14 -1.13
CA GLY A 558 41.21 12.81 -2.43
C GLY A 558 41.33 11.86 -3.62
N GLN A 559 41.32 10.53 -3.39
CA GLN A 559 41.30 9.58 -4.50
C GLN A 559 39.94 9.56 -5.17
N LYS A 560 39.94 9.50 -6.50
CA LYS A 560 38.75 9.45 -7.35
C LYS A 560 38.51 8.03 -7.82
N TYR A 561 37.21 7.65 -7.83
CA TYR A 561 36.76 6.34 -8.25
C TYR A 561 35.61 6.48 -9.24
N THR A 562 35.66 5.72 -10.32
CA THR A 562 34.50 5.56 -11.21
C THR A 562 33.52 4.53 -10.58
N ILE A 563 32.34 5.00 -10.26
CA ILE A 563 31.30 4.22 -9.55
C ILE A 563 30.07 3.93 -10.40
N GLY A 564 30.11 4.27 -11.66
CA GLY A 564 28.98 4.11 -12.56
C GLY A 564 29.11 4.97 -13.81
N TYR A 565 28.01 5.11 -14.50
CA TYR A 565 27.96 5.85 -15.76
C TYR A 565 26.53 6.31 -16.08
N THR A 566 26.46 7.31 -16.96
CA THR A 566 25.21 7.72 -17.62
C THR A 566 25.41 7.62 -19.13
N GLU A 567 24.47 7.00 -19.82
CA GLU A 567 24.50 6.91 -21.27
C GLU A 567 23.12 7.20 -21.89
N PRO A 568 23.08 7.83 -23.08
CA PRO A 568 21.87 7.94 -23.86
C PRO A 568 21.52 6.57 -24.47
N ARG A 569 20.22 6.22 -24.45
CA ARG A 569 19.68 5.01 -25.09
C ARG A 569 18.34 5.32 -25.75
N GLY A 570 18.23 5.08 -27.06
CA GLY A 570 17.05 5.46 -27.79
C GLY A 570 16.74 6.95 -27.62
N ALA A 571 15.53 7.29 -27.21
CA ALA A 571 15.14 8.66 -26.90
C ALA A 571 15.42 9.06 -25.42
N GLY A 572 15.78 8.10 -24.55
CA GLY A 572 15.96 8.30 -23.12
C GLY A 572 17.40 8.12 -22.63
N ARG A 573 17.54 7.75 -21.36
CA ARG A 573 18.84 7.60 -20.69
C ARG A 573 18.83 6.45 -19.69
N LEU A 574 19.97 5.81 -19.52
CA LEU A 574 20.26 4.88 -18.44
C LEU A 574 21.39 5.46 -17.58
N THR A 575 21.16 5.49 -16.27
CA THR A 575 22.17 5.78 -15.27
C THR A 575 22.34 4.58 -14.34
N VAL A 576 23.59 4.14 -14.14
CA VAL A 576 23.94 3.06 -13.20
C VAL A 576 24.91 3.64 -12.18
N ILE A 577 24.60 3.49 -10.89
CA ILE A 577 25.40 4.02 -9.78
C ILE A 577 25.66 2.93 -8.75
N GLY A 578 26.92 2.59 -8.54
CA GLY A 578 27.37 1.61 -7.58
C GLY A 578 27.53 2.16 -6.16
N LEU A 579 26.47 2.71 -5.58
CA LEU A 579 26.41 3.20 -4.20
C LEU A 579 25.21 2.61 -3.46
N GLN A 580 25.24 2.67 -2.13
CA GLN A 580 24.07 2.38 -1.32
C GLN A 580 23.04 3.50 -1.47
N PRO A 581 21.73 3.18 -1.60
CA PRO A 581 20.68 4.19 -1.53
C PRO A 581 20.73 4.93 -0.19
N THR A 582 20.76 6.25 -0.25
CA THR A 582 20.72 7.14 0.93
C THR A 582 19.96 8.42 0.60
N PRO A 583 19.34 9.10 1.58
CA PRO A 583 18.63 10.35 1.34
C PRO A 583 19.51 11.39 0.61
N GLY A 584 20.76 11.50 1.01
CA GLY A 584 21.72 12.42 0.37
C GLY A 584 21.99 12.08 -1.09
N LEU A 585 22.08 10.79 -1.44
CA LEU A 585 22.26 10.35 -2.83
C LEU A 585 21.01 10.67 -3.67
N ILE A 586 19.80 10.38 -3.15
CA ILE A 586 18.56 10.69 -3.85
C ILE A 586 18.46 12.19 -4.15
N LEU A 587 18.78 13.05 -3.17
CA LEU A 587 18.79 14.50 -3.35
C LEU A 587 19.84 14.97 -4.37
N ALA A 588 21.05 14.42 -4.30
CA ALA A 588 22.14 14.77 -5.23
C ALA A 588 21.78 14.41 -6.68
N LEU A 589 21.09 13.27 -6.89
CA LEU A 589 20.62 12.83 -8.21
C LEU A 589 19.49 13.72 -8.75
N HIS A 590 18.51 14.06 -7.91
CA HIS A 590 17.45 14.98 -8.31
C HIS A 590 18.02 16.33 -8.72
N HIS A 591 18.96 16.87 -7.95
CA HIS A 591 19.62 18.13 -8.28
C HIS A 591 20.43 18.03 -9.59
N HIS A 592 21.28 17.00 -9.73
CA HIS A 592 22.17 16.85 -10.88
C HIS A 592 21.43 16.68 -12.21
N TYR A 593 20.37 15.89 -12.21
CA TYR A 593 19.56 15.63 -13.42
C TYR A 593 18.39 16.58 -13.58
N ASN A 594 18.28 17.61 -12.72
CA ASN A 594 17.16 18.55 -12.69
C ASN A 594 15.78 17.83 -12.60
N VAL A 595 15.70 16.77 -11.79
CA VAL A 595 14.44 16.07 -11.54
C VAL A 595 13.57 16.96 -10.64
N PRO A 596 12.37 17.35 -11.07
CA PRO A 596 11.51 18.20 -10.27
C PRO A 596 11.11 17.54 -8.95
N VAL A 597 11.19 18.25 -7.85
CA VAL A 597 10.65 17.86 -6.54
C VAL A 597 9.45 18.71 -6.26
N ALA A 598 8.25 18.12 -6.18
CA ALA A 598 7.01 18.86 -6.07
C ALA A 598 6.95 19.73 -4.80
N SER A 599 7.23 19.10 -3.65
CA SER A 599 7.38 19.79 -2.35
C SER A 599 8.41 19.06 -1.51
N ARG A 600 9.09 19.78 -0.64
CA ARG A 600 10.07 19.23 0.30
C ARG A 600 10.23 20.13 1.52
N SER A 601 10.22 19.54 2.70
CA SER A 601 10.57 20.21 3.95
C SER A 601 12.09 20.43 4.07
N ASN A 602 12.50 21.54 4.66
CA ASN A 602 13.90 21.82 4.98
C ASN A 602 14.36 21.12 6.27
N ILE A 603 13.49 20.40 6.98
CA ILE A 603 13.83 19.67 8.22
C ILE A 603 13.31 18.24 8.18
N SER A 604 14.05 17.33 8.82
CA SER A 604 13.66 15.92 8.96
C SER A 604 12.44 15.74 9.87
N GLY A 605 11.67 14.65 9.66
CA GLY A 605 10.49 14.30 10.46
C GLY A 605 9.24 15.07 10.07
N ILE A 606 9.32 15.98 9.09
CA ILE A 606 8.16 16.50 8.35
C ILE A 606 8.19 15.88 6.96
N THR A 607 7.06 15.26 6.59
CA THR A 607 6.85 14.68 5.25
C THR A 607 5.78 15.47 4.54
N THR A 608 6.02 15.75 3.25
CA THR A 608 5.12 16.58 2.44
C THR A 608 4.70 15.88 1.14
N ALA A 609 3.50 16.20 0.66
CA ALA A 609 3.06 15.87 -0.69
C ALA A 609 2.24 17.04 -1.25
N LEU A 610 2.34 17.24 -2.56
CA LEU A 610 1.65 18.32 -3.26
C LEU A 610 0.61 17.74 -4.22
N TYR A 611 -0.58 18.27 -4.15
CA TYR A 611 -1.70 17.96 -5.04
C TYR A 611 -2.19 19.23 -5.72
N ARG A 612 -2.97 19.08 -6.79
CA ARG A 612 -3.59 20.22 -7.48
C ARG A 612 -5.05 19.95 -7.81
N ARG A 613 -5.84 21.01 -7.93
CA ARG A 613 -7.22 21.03 -8.41
C ARG A 613 -7.60 22.44 -8.84
N ASP A 614 -8.11 22.61 -10.05
CA ASP A 614 -8.67 23.87 -10.56
C ASP A 614 -7.76 25.11 -10.44
N GLY A 615 -6.44 24.93 -10.56
CA GLY A 615 -5.45 26.00 -10.43
C GLY A 615 -4.94 26.25 -9.01
N ASP A 616 -5.55 25.66 -8.00
CA ASP A 616 -5.05 25.66 -6.62
C ASP A 616 -4.15 24.47 -6.35
N TYR A 617 -3.22 24.64 -5.40
CA TYR A 617 -2.39 23.55 -4.89
C TYR A 617 -2.79 23.22 -3.45
N TYR A 618 -2.63 21.95 -3.11
CA TYR A 618 -2.92 21.41 -1.78
C TYR A 618 -1.66 20.76 -1.23
N LEU A 619 -1.04 21.41 -0.27
CA LEU A 619 0.10 20.87 0.47
C LEU A 619 -0.43 20.07 1.65
N ILE A 620 -0.18 18.77 1.64
CA ILE A 620 -0.46 17.87 2.77
C ILE A 620 0.85 17.64 3.48
N ALA A 621 0.90 17.90 4.79
CA ALA A 621 2.13 17.79 5.57
C ALA A 621 1.87 17.11 6.91
N THR A 622 2.80 16.23 7.31
CA THR A 622 2.77 15.49 8.59
C THR A 622 4.04 15.74 9.39
N ASN A 623 3.90 15.79 10.70
CA ASN A 623 5.00 15.83 11.66
C ASN A 623 5.03 14.53 12.49
N ASP A 624 5.99 13.65 12.19
CA ASP A 624 6.18 12.39 12.91
C ASP A 624 7.07 12.53 14.16
N SER A 625 7.47 13.75 14.51
CA SER A 625 8.28 14.03 15.68
C SER A 625 7.43 14.08 16.96
N VAL A 626 8.06 13.77 18.08
CA VAL A 626 7.48 13.95 19.43
C VAL A 626 7.38 15.41 19.84
N ASP A 627 7.98 16.33 19.09
CA ASP A 627 7.96 17.78 19.34
C ASP A 627 7.19 18.52 18.23
N PRO A 628 6.52 19.66 18.54
CA PRO A 628 6.03 20.56 17.51
C PRO A 628 7.19 21.06 16.64
N ARG A 629 6.95 21.19 15.34
CA ARG A 629 7.98 21.64 14.38
C ARG A 629 7.47 22.73 13.46
N GLY A 630 8.34 23.72 13.22
CA GLY A 630 8.18 24.68 12.14
C GLY A 630 9.15 24.34 11.02
N ALA A 631 8.69 24.39 9.78
CA ALA A 631 9.48 24.11 8.61
C ALA A 631 9.20 25.11 7.49
N GLU A 632 10.20 25.37 6.69
CA GLU A 632 10.02 25.98 5.38
C GLU A 632 9.84 24.88 4.35
N VAL A 633 8.78 24.96 3.55
CA VAL A 633 8.54 24.03 2.45
C VAL A 633 9.01 24.68 1.17
N HIS A 634 9.86 23.96 0.44
CA HIS A 634 10.38 24.36 -0.86
C HIS A 634 9.59 23.62 -1.95
N PHE A 635 9.15 24.34 -2.98
CA PHE A 635 8.47 23.80 -4.15
C PHE A 635 9.44 23.73 -5.34
N GLY A 636 9.18 22.81 -6.27
CA GLY A 636 9.98 22.69 -7.49
C GLY A 636 10.02 23.98 -8.28
N HIS A 637 11.21 24.30 -8.84
CA HIS A 637 11.42 25.51 -9.64
C HIS A 637 10.37 25.63 -10.78
N GLY A 638 9.69 26.75 -10.85
CA GLY A 638 8.67 27.03 -11.86
C GLY A 638 7.33 26.27 -11.68
N LEU A 639 7.18 25.47 -10.62
CA LEU A 639 5.93 24.75 -10.33
C LEU A 639 4.87 25.71 -9.80
N LEU A 640 5.22 26.53 -8.81
CA LEU A 640 4.42 27.65 -8.31
C LEU A 640 5.11 28.95 -8.77
N ALA A 641 4.33 29.83 -9.40
CA ALA A 641 4.87 31.10 -9.89
C ALA A 641 5.38 31.98 -8.74
N ASP A 642 6.44 32.75 -8.99
CA ASP A 642 6.89 33.77 -8.06
C ASP A 642 5.81 34.83 -7.83
N GLY A 643 5.70 35.33 -6.62
CA GLY A 643 4.75 36.38 -6.25
C GLY A 643 3.92 36.07 -5.02
N GLN A 644 2.77 36.74 -4.91
CA GLN A 644 1.88 36.63 -3.77
C GLN A 644 0.95 35.44 -3.86
N TRP A 645 0.86 34.68 -2.77
CA TRP A 645 -0.01 33.53 -2.62
C TRP A 645 -0.83 33.62 -1.33
N THR A 646 -2.06 33.14 -1.41
CA THR A 646 -2.92 32.94 -0.24
C THR A 646 -2.75 31.50 0.24
N VAL A 647 -2.48 31.31 1.52
CA VAL A 647 -2.38 30.00 2.17
C VAL A 647 -3.51 29.90 3.20
N GLU A 648 -4.40 28.94 2.98
CA GLU A 648 -5.47 28.59 3.91
C GLU A 648 -5.15 27.24 4.57
N ASN A 649 -5.13 27.21 5.90
CA ASN A 649 -5.12 25.95 6.64
C ASN A 649 -6.55 25.39 6.67
N LEU A 650 -6.77 24.24 6.05
CA LEU A 650 -8.11 23.65 5.92
C LEU A 650 -8.67 23.13 7.25
N ASP A 651 -7.84 22.81 8.23
CA ASP A 651 -8.30 22.38 9.56
C ASP A 651 -8.90 23.54 10.34
N THR A 652 -8.17 24.65 10.39
CA THR A 652 -8.51 25.80 11.25
C THR A 652 -9.25 26.90 10.52
N GLY A 653 -9.24 26.92 9.19
CA GLY A 653 -9.72 28.02 8.37
C GLY A 653 -8.83 29.27 8.42
N ALA A 654 -7.66 29.21 9.04
CA ALA A 654 -6.73 30.35 9.12
C ALA A 654 -6.14 30.66 7.73
N ILE A 655 -6.23 31.95 7.35
CA ILE A 655 -5.75 32.44 6.05
C ILE A 655 -4.59 33.41 6.28
N ARG A 656 -3.54 33.29 5.47
CA ARG A 656 -2.40 34.21 5.43
C ARG A 656 -1.91 34.44 4.02
N GLN A 657 -1.24 35.58 3.81
CA GLN A 657 -0.53 35.89 2.58
C GLN A 657 0.94 35.54 2.73
N ILE A 658 1.52 34.95 1.68
CA ILE A 658 2.96 34.69 1.59
C ILE A 658 3.49 35.18 0.25
N THR A 659 4.80 35.39 0.18
CA THR A 659 5.50 35.68 -1.08
C THR A 659 6.38 34.48 -1.39
N LEU A 660 6.19 33.87 -2.55
CA LEU A 660 7.11 32.85 -3.05
C LEU A 660 8.13 33.48 -4.00
N GLN A 661 9.38 33.05 -3.87
CA GLN A 661 10.48 33.36 -4.80
C GLN A 661 11.27 32.08 -5.04
N ASP A 662 11.41 31.65 -6.30
CA ASP A 662 12.02 30.40 -6.68
C ASP A 662 11.49 29.17 -5.91
N GLY A 663 10.18 29.17 -5.60
CA GLY A 663 9.54 28.10 -4.85
C GLY A 663 9.78 28.13 -3.34
N VAL A 664 10.43 29.15 -2.79
CA VAL A 664 10.78 29.31 -1.37
C VAL A 664 9.90 30.41 -0.74
N GLY A 665 9.61 30.31 0.56
CA GLY A 665 8.85 31.31 1.32
C GLY A 665 7.57 30.78 1.98
N CYS A 666 7.30 29.46 1.90
CA CYS A 666 6.15 28.84 2.57
C CYS A 666 6.57 28.22 3.91
N PHE A 667 6.32 28.92 5.01
CA PHE A 667 6.55 28.42 6.36
C PHE A 667 5.30 27.75 6.92
N ILE A 668 5.43 26.55 7.48
CA ILE A 668 4.35 25.83 8.17
C ILE A 668 4.77 25.49 9.60
N THR A 669 3.78 25.36 10.49
CA THR A 669 3.99 24.85 11.85
C THR A 669 3.02 23.72 12.09
N LEU A 670 3.52 22.58 12.56
CA LEU A 670 2.73 21.39 12.83
C LEU A 670 2.88 20.98 14.30
N PRO A 671 1.78 20.59 14.97
CA PRO A 671 1.85 19.98 16.30
C PRO A 671 2.69 18.69 16.26
N ARG A 672 3.05 18.18 17.43
CA ARG A 672 3.70 16.85 17.57
C ARG A 672 2.74 15.74 17.12
N LYS A 673 3.27 14.72 16.41
CA LYS A 673 2.49 13.55 15.99
C LYS A 673 1.12 13.95 15.41
N ASP A 674 1.15 14.86 14.43
CA ASP A 674 -0.04 15.40 13.77
C ASP A 674 0.30 15.82 12.34
N GLY A 675 -0.67 16.33 11.61
CA GLY A 675 -0.51 16.89 10.28
C GLY A 675 -1.49 18.02 10.01
N ALA A 676 -1.33 18.66 8.87
CA ALA A 676 -2.26 19.70 8.40
C ALA A 676 -2.31 19.72 6.87
N ILE A 677 -3.39 20.28 6.34
CA ILE A 677 -3.62 20.47 4.91
C ILE A 677 -3.74 21.96 4.62
N PHE A 678 -2.95 22.43 3.67
CA PHE A 678 -2.91 23.83 3.27
C PHE A 678 -3.33 23.95 1.80
N ARG A 679 -4.34 24.80 1.53
CA ARG A 679 -4.66 25.23 0.17
C ARG A 679 -3.84 26.46 -0.17
N LEU A 680 -3.13 26.41 -1.28
CA LEU A 680 -2.36 27.52 -1.84
C LEU A 680 -3.05 28.00 -3.12
N SER A 681 -3.50 29.25 -3.12
CA SER A 681 -4.14 29.88 -4.28
C SER A 681 -3.33 31.12 -4.70
N PRO A 682 -3.14 31.38 -6.01
CA PRO A 682 -2.55 32.65 -6.44
C PRO A 682 -3.34 33.83 -5.85
N ALA A 683 -2.64 34.83 -5.32
CA ALA A 683 -3.34 36.02 -4.85
C ALA A 683 -4.05 36.69 -6.03
N GLN A 684 -5.34 37.01 -5.87
CA GLN A 684 -6.07 37.77 -6.88
C GLN A 684 -5.37 39.11 -7.08
N SER A 685 -4.98 39.42 -8.29
CA SER A 685 -4.53 40.77 -8.66
C SER A 685 -5.67 41.73 -8.37
N SER A 686 -5.50 42.58 -7.34
CA SER A 686 -6.44 43.63 -6.93
C SER A 686 -6.59 44.66 -8.03
#